data_c0a40bb33ed88187d48b517f4b27cbff
#
_entry.id   c0a40bb33ed88187d48b517f4b27cbff
#
_cell.length_a   1.000
_cell.length_b   1.000
_cell.length_c   1.000
_cell.angle_alpha   90.00
_cell.angle_beta   90.00
_cell.angle_gamma   90.00
#
_symmetry.space_group_name_H-M   'P 1'
#
loop_
_entity.id
_entity.type
_entity.pdbx_description
1 polymer ?
#
loop_
_entity_poly.entity_id
_entity_poly.type
_entity_poly.pdbx_seq_one_letter_code
_entity_poly.pdbx_strand_id
1 'polypeptide(L)'
;MAKELAKQYDPKDVEDRTYKFWLDGNFFHAKPDPEKKPYTIVIPPPNITGQLHMGHALDNTLQDILIRYHRMQGYDTLWLPGTDHASIATEAKIVEAMAKEGLTKDDVGREGFLERAWAWKEKFGGRIIEQLKKLGSSCDWERERFTLDEGCNEAVNEVFCNLYEKGLIYRGERIINWCPHCLTSISDAEVEYEDQAGHFWHLRYPFKDGSGYLELATTRPETLLGDTAVAVNPNDERYKDVVGKTLILPIVHREIPVVADDYVEIDFGTGVVKITPAHDPNDFEVGLRHNLPIINVLTDDAKIVDDYPKYAGMDRYEARKAIVKDLEEEGALVKVEDYSHNVGTCYRCSTTVEPRVSKQWFVSMKPLAGPAIDAVKNGETKFVPKRFEKVYFHWLENIHDWCISRQLWWGHRIPAWYCDDCGEITVARTAPDKCSKCGSTHIHQDPDTLDTWFSSALWPFSTLGWPNTDSEDFKRYYPTNTLVTGYDIIPFWVMRMMFSGIEQTGQVPFDTVLIHGLVRDELGRKMSKSLGNGIDPLEVIDKYGADALRFTLANGNSPGNDMRYSDKKVEASRNFANKLWNAARFILMNLDGSEQAELPEELALEDKWVLSLYNDLVREVTDNLERFELGIAVQKLYDFIWDVFCDWYIELAKIRLQKGGEPAQCAKRVLIYVMSNVLKLLHPFMPFVTEEIWQSLPHEGESIMVSAWPQYSESLCFAAEEEQMNMIMDAVRAIRNRRAEMNVPHSKKAKIYISTSHVDTFKLSVEFMQKLAGASEVEVEDGIEIDGAVCIVTDAAKIYIPMGDLVDFEAERARLNKELASAQKQLDGINAKLSNENFVSKAPAQVVDAQREAARKLNEKIAMLNDSLSKIANA
;
A
#
# COMPACT_ATOMS: atom_id res chain seq x y z
N MET A 1 14.58 41.52 -6.18
CA MET A 1 13.10 41.56 -6.07
C MET A 1 12.65 40.16 -5.76
N ALA A 2 11.87 39.97 -4.72
CA ALA A 2 11.27 38.69 -4.40
C ALA A 2 10.46 38.20 -5.63
N LYS A 3 10.57 36.92 -5.97
CA LYS A 3 9.84 36.31 -7.09
C LYS A 3 8.34 36.31 -6.75
N GLU A 4 7.53 36.98 -7.56
CA GLU A 4 6.08 37.00 -7.33
C GLU A 4 5.47 35.65 -7.69
N LEU A 5 4.83 34.99 -6.71
CA LEU A 5 4.09 33.75 -6.93
C LEU A 5 2.76 34.01 -7.67
N ALA A 6 2.38 33.12 -8.56
CA ALA A 6 1.10 33.14 -9.24
C ALA A 6 -0.09 33.16 -8.26
N LYS A 7 -1.26 33.63 -8.70
CA LYS A 7 -2.46 33.71 -7.85
C LYS A 7 -2.90 32.35 -7.28
N GLN A 8 -2.65 31.29 -8.00
CA GLN A 8 -3.03 29.92 -7.65
C GLN A 8 -1.87 29.01 -7.98
N TYR A 9 -1.66 27.98 -7.17
CA TYR A 9 -0.73 26.91 -7.47
C TYR A 9 -1.25 26.06 -8.62
N ASP A 10 -0.45 25.92 -9.67
CA ASP A 10 -0.70 24.98 -10.75
C ASP A 10 0.45 23.97 -10.80
N PRO A 11 0.20 22.70 -10.47
CA PRO A 11 1.21 21.65 -10.53
C PRO A 11 1.87 21.50 -11.89
N LYS A 12 1.13 21.70 -12.97
CA LYS A 12 1.62 21.56 -14.35
C LYS A 12 2.74 22.55 -14.70
N ASP A 13 2.66 23.74 -14.11
CA ASP A 13 3.68 24.77 -14.32
C ASP A 13 4.94 24.54 -13.47
N VAL A 14 4.84 23.71 -12.41
CA VAL A 14 5.88 23.57 -11.40
C VAL A 14 6.60 22.23 -11.49
N GLU A 15 5.87 21.12 -11.56
CA GLU A 15 6.41 19.78 -11.31
C GLU A 15 7.52 19.39 -12.28
N ASP A 16 7.33 19.52 -13.59
CA ASP A 16 8.32 19.10 -14.59
C ASP A 16 9.62 19.91 -14.53
N ARG A 17 9.52 21.22 -14.33
CA ARG A 17 10.72 22.07 -14.23
C ARG A 17 11.46 21.90 -12.91
N THR A 18 10.74 21.64 -11.82
CA THR A 18 11.33 21.38 -10.53
C THR A 18 12.03 20.02 -10.53
N TYR A 19 11.41 18.99 -11.11
CA TYR A 19 12.04 17.69 -11.23
C TYR A 19 13.30 17.76 -12.11
N LYS A 20 13.23 18.50 -13.22
CA LYS A 20 14.42 18.75 -14.05
C LYS A 20 15.51 19.50 -13.28
N PHE A 21 15.16 20.50 -12.48
CA PHE A 21 16.12 21.22 -11.63
C PHE A 21 16.84 20.26 -10.66
N TRP A 22 16.12 19.31 -10.05
CA TRP A 22 16.75 18.32 -9.17
C TRP A 22 17.68 17.36 -9.91
N LEU A 23 17.32 16.95 -11.13
CA LEU A 23 18.19 16.11 -11.97
C LEU A 23 19.42 16.86 -12.42
N ASP A 24 19.28 18.09 -12.90
CA ASP A 24 20.40 18.92 -13.37
C ASP A 24 21.38 19.25 -12.21
N GLY A 25 20.86 19.40 -10.98
CA GLY A 25 21.65 19.58 -9.76
C GLY A 25 22.26 18.30 -9.19
N ASN A 26 21.92 17.16 -9.75
CA ASN A 26 22.37 15.82 -9.31
C ASN A 26 22.11 15.54 -7.82
N PHE A 27 20.97 16.03 -7.28
CA PHE A 27 20.66 15.95 -5.85
C PHE A 27 20.23 14.54 -5.40
N PHE A 28 19.93 13.65 -6.35
CA PHE A 28 19.51 12.27 -6.07
C PHE A 28 20.68 11.29 -5.98
N HIS A 29 21.82 11.67 -6.58
CA HIS A 29 22.96 10.80 -6.73
C HIS A 29 23.72 10.61 -5.40
N ALA A 30 23.83 9.36 -4.98
CA ALA A 30 24.58 9.00 -3.78
C ALA A 30 26.09 9.04 -4.07
N LYS A 31 26.82 9.73 -3.21
CA LYS A 31 28.30 9.82 -3.29
C LYS A 31 28.85 9.20 -2.01
N PRO A 32 29.55 8.05 -2.10
CA PRO A 32 30.16 7.41 -0.95
C PRO A 32 30.99 8.42 -0.13
N ASP A 33 30.53 8.69 1.08
CA ASP A 33 31.16 9.62 2.00
C ASP A 33 31.37 8.93 3.36
N PRO A 34 32.60 8.55 3.72
CA PRO A 34 32.90 7.83 4.95
C PRO A 34 32.57 8.62 6.22
N GLU A 35 32.50 9.96 6.15
CA GLU A 35 32.16 10.80 7.30
C GLU A 35 30.65 10.82 7.61
N LYS A 36 29.81 10.42 6.67
CA LYS A 36 28.36 10.37 6.82
C LYS A 36 27.88 8.95 7.12
N LYS A 37 26.76 8.82 7.80
CA LYS A 37 26.08 7.52 7.94
C LYS A 37 25.37 7.16 6.64
N PRO A 38 25.46 5.91 6.14
CA PRO A 38 24.67 5.49 5.00
C PRO A 38 23.20 5.28 5.37
N TYR A 39 22.30 5.56 4.45
CA TYR A 39 20.92 5.15 4.53
C TYR A 39 20.47 4.68 3.15
N THR A 40 20.18 3.41 3.05
CA THR A 40 19.93 2.74 1.77
C THR A 40 18.57 2.08 1.74
N ILE A 41 17.81 2.36 0.69
CA ILE A 41 16.61 1.61 0.30
C ILE A 41 16.82 1.09 -1.11
N VAL A 42 16.53 -0.19 -1.34
CA VAL A 42 16.37 -0.73 -2.68
C VAL A 42 14.88 -0.81 -2.99
N ILE A 43 14.48 -0.26 -4.13
CA ILE A 43 13.07 -0.26 -4.54
C ILE A 43 12.57 -1.69 -4.69
N PRO A 44 11.33 -2.05 -4.28
CA PRO A 44 10.69 -3.25 -4.79
C PRO A 44 10.55 -3.12 -6.30
N PRO A 45 11.32 -3.90 -7.09
CA PRO A 45 11.41 -3.64 -8.52
C PRO A 45 10.07 -3.96 -9.21
N PRO A 46 9.39 -2.97 -9.81
CA PRO A 46 8.12 -3.23 -10.47
C PRO A 46 8.29 -4.18 -11.66
N ASN A 47 7.33 -5.09 -11.81
CA ASN A 47 7.26 -6.02 -12.92
C ASN A 47 7.00 -5.28 -14.24
N ILE A 48 7.77 -5.57 -15.29
CA ILE A 48 7.59 -4.97 -16.63
C ILE A 48 6.35 -5.49 -17.39
N THR A 49 5.31 -5.90 -16.67
CA THR A 49 4.05 -6.42 -17.23
C THR A 49 3.06 -5.35 -17.69
N GLY A 50 3.36 -4.10 -17.40
CA GLY A 50 2.49 -2.96 -17.72
C GLY A 50 2.86 -1.71 -16.96
N GLN A 51 1.90 -0.81 -16.80
CA GLN A 51 2.07 0.43 -16.03
C GLN A 51 1.85 0.22 -14.53
N LEU A 52 2.40 1.14 -13.73
CA LEU A 52 2.21 1.19 -12.29
C LEU A 52 0.74 1.41 -11.93
N HIS A 53 0.36 0.96 -10.75
CA HIS A 53 -0.95 1.18 -10.15
C HIS A 53 -0.81 1.88 -8.79
N MET A 54 -1.93 2.18 -8.16
CA MET A 54 -1.98 2.96 -6.92
C MET A 54 -1.18 2.33 -5.75
N GLY A 55 -1.08 0.99 -5.71
CA GLY A 55 -0.23 0.28 -4.73
C GLY A 55 1.25 0.62 -4.88
N HIS A 56 1.76 0.70 -6.11
CA HIS A 56 3.13 1.15 -6.36
C HIS A 56 3.32 2.63 -6.00
N ALA A 57 2.32 3.47 -6.25
CA ALA A 57 2.41 4.88 -5.87
C ALA A 57 2.50 5.04 -4.34
N LEU A 58 1.74 4.23 -3.57
CA LEU A 58 1.85 4.19 -2.12
C LEU A 58 3.25 3.76 -1.68
N ASP A 59 3.68 2.59 -2.14
CA ASP A 59 4.97 2.00 -1.78
C ASP A 59 6.14 2.95 -2.03
N ASN A 60 6.20 3.52 -3.24
CA ASN A 60 7.25 4.47 -3.60
C ASN A 60 7.15 5.80 -2.87
N THR A 61 5.95 6.28 -2.56
CA THR A 61 5.78 7.51 -1.75
C THR A 61 6.35 7.34 -0.36
N LEU A 62 6.10 6.19 0.30
CA LEU A 62 6.63 5.92 1.64
C LEU A 62 8.16 5.85 1.64
N GLN A 63 8.75 5.21 0.64
CA GLN A 63 10.21 5.14 0.47
C GLN A 63 10.81 6.52 0.26
N ASP A 64 10.25 7.32 -0.65
CA ASP A 64 10.76 8.65 -0.96
C ASP A 64 10.70 9.60 0.24
N ILE A 65 9.65 9.50 1.07
CA ILE A 65 9.55 10.26 2.32
C ILE A 65 10.74 9.95 3.23
N LEU A 66 11.05 8.67 3.43
CA LEU A 66 12.18 8.25 4.27
C LEU A 66 13.52 8.70 3.70
N ILE A 67 13.71 8.55 2.39
CA ILE A 67 14.95 8.97 1.70
C ILE A 67 15.15 10.49 1.80
N ARG A 68 14.13 11.30 1.53
CA ARG A 68 14.22 12.76 1.63
C ARG A 68 14.48 13.22 3.06
N TYR A 69 13.82 12.61 4.02
CA TYR A 69 14.04 12.88 5.44
C TYR A 69 15.49 12.61 5.85
N HIS A 70 16.03 11.42 5.58
CA HIS A 70 17.41 11.09 5.93
C HIS A 70 18.45 11.92 5.16
N ARG A 71 18.15 12.27 3.90
CA ARG A 71 19.00 13.17 3.11
C ARG A 71 19.11 14.53 3.78
N MET A 72 18.00 15.09 4.25
CA MET A 72 17.98 16.36 4.98
C MET A 72 18.63 16.26 6.37
N GLN A 73 18.67 15.07 6.97
CA GLN A 73 19.45 14.81 8.19
C GLN A 73 20.96 14.71 7.94
N GLY A 74 21.41 14.78 6.69
CA GLY A 74 22.81 14.73 6.32
C GLY A 74 23.39 13.33 6.14
N TYR A 75 22.54 12.29 6.04
CA TYR A 75 22.99 10.94 5.69
C TYR A 75 23.50 10.87 4.25
N ASP A 76 24.38 9.91 3.98
CA ASP A 76 24.72 9.45 2.64
C ASP A 76 23.62 8.50 2.17
N THR A 77 22.65 9.04 1.45
CA THR A 77 21.43 8.30 1.09
C THR A 77 21.52 7.71 -0.30
N LEU A 78 21.20 6.42 -0.42
CA LEU A 78 21.00 5.74 -1.69
C LEU A 78 19.58 5.19 -1.77
N TRP A 79 18.78 5.66 -2.71
CA TRP A 79 17.56 4.99 -3.15
C TRP A 79 17.80 4.39 -4.53
N LEU A 80 18.00 3.07 -4.55
CA LEU A 80 18.38 2.34 -5.76
C LEU A 80 17.12 1.94 -6.53
N PRO A 81 16.91 2.45 -7.76
CA PRO A 81 15.79 2.09 -8.61
C PRO A 81 16.06 0.84 -9.43
N GLY A 82 14.98 0.24 -9.95
CA GLY A 82 15.09 -0.83 -10.94
C GLY A 82 13.75 -1.45 -11.28
N THR A 83 13.79 -2.46 -12.16
CA THR A 83 12.61 -3.20 -12.62
C THR A 83 12.87 -4.70 -12.62
N ASP A 84 11.79 -5.49 -12.49
CA ASP A 84 11.85 -6.96 -12.51
C ASP A 84 11.35 -7.49 -13.85
N HIS A 85 12.08 -8.46 -14.39
CA HIS A 85 11.74 -9.17 -15.63
C HIS A 85 10.47 -10.01 -15.53
N ALA A 86 10.09 -10.44 -14.30
CA ALA A 86 8.83 -11.11 -13.98
C ALA A 86 8.48 -12.27 -14.93
N SER A 87 9.33 -13.27 -14.99
CA SER A 87 9.37 -14.34 -15.99
C SER A 87 8.00 -14.81 -16.51
N ILE A 88 7.19 -15.50 -15.70
CA ILE A 88 5.86 -16.03 -16.11
C ILE A 88 4.93 -14.90 -16.57
N ALA A 89 4.92 -13.80 -15.83
CA ALA A 89 3.96 -12.72 -16.04
C ALA A 89 4.24 -11.97 -17.34
N THR A 90 5.50 -11.70 -17.62
CA THR A 90 5.94 -11.00 -18.83
C THR A 90 5.83 -11.91 -20.06
N GLU A 91 6.26 -13.17 -19.95
CA GLU A 91 6.11 -14.15 -21.03
C GLU A 91 4.64 -14.30 -21.43
N ALA A 92 3.71 -14.44 -20.49
CA ALA A 92 2.28 -14.50 -20.77
C ALA A 92 1.77 -13.26 -21.52
N LYS A 93 2.26 -12.05 -21.18
CA LYS A 93 1.88 -10.81 -21.88
C LYS A 93 2.42 -10.73 -23.29
N ILE A 94 3.62 -11.22 -23.51
CA ILE A 94 4.22 -11.29 -24.85
C ILE A 94 3.47 -12.29 -25.71
N VAL A 95 3.16 -13.48 -25.17
CA VAL A 95 2.34 -14.49 -25.85
C VAL A 95 0.95 -13.96 -26.21
N GLU A 96 0.29 -13.23 -25.28
CA GLU A 96 -0.99 -12.57 -25.56
C GLU A 96 -0.86 -11.55 -26.70
N ALA A 97 0.22 -10.78 -26.73
CA ALA A 97 0.47 -9.82 -27.80
C ALA A 97 0.75 -10.51 -29.14
N MET A 98 1.52 -11.57 -29.15
CA MET A 98 1.80 -12.39 -30.34
C MET A 98 0.54 -13.06 -30.89
N ALA A 99 -0.33 -13.56 -30.03
CA ALA A 99 -1.61 -14.16 -30.43
C ALA A 99 -2.52 -13.16 -31.18
N LYS A 100 -2.47 -11.86 -30.83
CA LYS A 100 -3.17 -10.79 -31.56
C LYS A 100 -2.58 -10.55 -32.98
N GLU A 101 -1.31 -10.92 -33.17
CA GLU A 101 -0.65 -10.90 -34.48
C GLU A 101 -0.83 -12.22 -35.25
N GLY A 102 -1.48 -13.23 -34.63
CA GLY A 102 -1.66 -14.58 -35.20
C GLY A 102 -0.41 -15.46 -35.12
N LEU A 103 0.53 -15.14 -34.24
CA LEU A 103 1.80 -15.85 -34.05
C LEU A 103 1.79 -16.65 -32.75
N THR A 104 2.49 -17.78 -32.78
CA THR A 104 2.80 -18.62 -31.61
C THR A 104 4.31 -18.57 -31.30
N LYS A 105 4.71 -19.13 -30.17
CA LYS A 105 6.14 -19.28 -29.81
C LYS A 105 6.90 -20.15 -30.83
N ASP A 106 6.27 -21.20 -31.34
CA ASP A 106 6.89 -22.11 -32.30
C ASP A 106 7.14 -21.43 -33.65
N ASP A 107 6.30 -20.48 -34.06
CA ASP A 107 6.47 -19.73 -35.30
C ASP A 107 7.73 -18.85 -35.31
N VAL A 108 8.09 -18.30 -34.14
CA VAL A 108 9.22 -17.34 -34.01
C VAL A 108 10.49 -17.99 -33.43
N GLY A 109 10.37 -19.14 -32.78
CA GLY A 109 11.46 -19.81 -32.08
C GLY A 109 11.94 -19.01 -30.86
N ARG A 110 12.89 -19.59 -30.10
CA ARG A 110 13.40 -19.00 -28.86
C ARG A 110 14.08 -17.65 -29.11
N GLU A 111 14.90 -17.53 -30.10
CA GLU A 111 15.62 -16.27 -30.40
C GLU A 111 14.68 -15.16 -30.77
N GLY A 112 13.74 -15.37 -31.69
CA GLY A 112 12.75 -14.37 -32.08
C GLY A 112 11.80 -14.00 -30.95
N PHE A 113 11.53 -14.94 -30.03
CA PHE A 113 10.76 -14.62 -28.82
C PHE A 113 11.56 -13.72 -27.87
N LEU A 114 12.85 -13.98 -27.64
CA LEU A 114 13.69 -13.17 -26.77
C LEU A 114 13.90 -11.75 -27.32
N GLU A 115 14.04 -11.59 -28.64
CA GLU A 115 14.07 -10.25 -29.27
C GLU A 115 12.80 -9.43 -28.92
N ARG A 116 11.63 -10.07 -29.01
CA ARG A 116 10.36 -9.44 -28.64
C ARG A 116 10.29 -9.12 -27.14
N ALA A 117 10.84 -9.98 -26.29
CA ALA A 117 10.87 -9.78 -24.84
C ALA A 117 11.78 -8.59 -24.46
N TRP A 118 12.94 -8.46 -25.09
CA TRP A 118 13.80 -7.28 -24.89
C TRP A 118 13.14 -5.98 -25.37
N ALA A 119 12.48 -6.00 -26.55
CA ALA A 119 11.72 -4.86 -27.03
C ALA A 119 10.55 -4.49 -26.07
N TRP A 120 9.92 -5.49 -25.48
CA TRP A 120 8.91 -5.31 -24.43
C TRP A 120 9.48 -4.63 -23.18
N LYS A 121 10.65 -5.07 -22.72
CA LYS A 121 11.39 -4.47 -21.59
C LYS A 121 11.67 -2.99 -21.84
N GLU A 122 12.21 -2.64 -23.01
CA GLU A 122 12.50 -1.24 -23.35
C GLU A 122 11.23 -0.37 -23.28
N LYS A 123 10.13 -0.85 -23.83
CA LYS A 123 8.86 -0.12 -23.87
C LYS A 123 8.25 0.08 -22.48
N PHE A 124 8.11 -0.98 -21.71
CA PHE A 124 7.37 -0.94 -20.44
C PHE A 124 8.25 -0.57 -19.25
N GLY A 125 9.52 -0.97 -19.25
CA GLY A 125 10.51 -0.53 -18.27
C GLY A 125 10.69 0.98 -18.32
N GLY A 126 10.90 1.57 -19.50
CA GLY A 126 11.00 3.01 -19.67
C GLY A 126 9.75 3.76 -19.19
N ARG A 127 8.54 3.23 -19.47
CA ARG A 127 7.30 3.83 -18.99
C ARG A 127 7.18 3.82 -17.46
N ILE A 128 7.60 2.74 -16.81
CA ILE A 128 7.62 2.64 -15.34
C ILE A 128 8.51 3.72 -14.74
N ILE A 129 9.71 3.88 -15.29
CA ILE A 129 10.64 4.92 -14.83
C ILE A 129 10.05 6.34 -15.01
N GLU A 130 9.40 6.60 -16.15
CA GLU A 130 8.70 7.88 -16.35
C GLU A 130 7.59 8.11 -15.32
N GLN A 131 6.81 7.07 -15.00
CA GLN A 131 5.77 7.17 -13.97
C GLN A 131 6.34 7.47 -12.58
N LEU A 132 7.47 6.85 -12.22
CA LEU A 132 8.16 7.13 -10.95
C LEU A 132 8.69 8.56 -10.92
N LYS A 133 9.26 9.05 -12.01
CA LYS A 133 9.72 10.45 -12.12
C LYS A 133 8.57 11.44 -11.97
N LYS A 134 7.43 11.17 -12.59
CA LYS A 134 6.21 11.99 -12.46
C LYS A 134 5.63 11.99 -11.04
N LEU A 135 5.78 10.90 -10.30
CA LEU A 135 5.42 10.83 -8.87
C LEU A 135 6.38 11.66 -8.00
N GLY A 136 7.51 12.11 -8.53
CA GLY A 136 8.51 12.86 -7.81
C GLY A 136 9.53 12.00 -7.06
N SER A 137 9.69 10.74 -7.44
CA SER A 137 10.62 9.82 -6.79
C SER A 137 12.06 10.28 -6.94
N SER A 138 12.79 10.41 -5.81
CA SER A 138 14.16 10.88 -5.76
C SER A 138 15.19 9.75 -5.79
N CYS A 139 14.97 8.78 -6.71
CA CYS A 139 15.88 7.67 -6.94
C CYS A 139 17.20 8.12 -7.57
N ASP A 140 18.27 7.40 -7.27
CA ASP A 140 19.55 7.53 -7.98
C ASP A 140 19.47 6.85 -9.35
N TRP A 141 19.02 7.58 -10.37
CA TRP A 141 18.79 7.05 -11.71
C TRP A 141 20.05 6.60 -12.44
N GLU A 142 21.24 7.03 -12.02
CA GLU A 142 22.51 6.55 -12.55
C GLU A 142 22.80 5.11 -12.13
N ARG A 143 22.16 4.65 -11.04
CA ARG A 143 22.23 3.28 -10.52
C ARG A 143 21.00 2.44 -10.85
N GLU A 144 20.23 2.81 -11.87
CA GLU A 144 19.09 1.99 -12.32
C GLU A 144 19.54 0.58 -12.67
N ARG A 145 18.82 -0.43 -12.14
CA ARG A 145 19.11 -1.84 -12.36
C ARG A 145 17.92 -2.57 -12.97
N PHE A 146 18.23 -3.69 -13.59
CA PHE A 146 17.23 -4.63 -14.10
C PHE A 146 17.61 -6.05 -13.68
N THR A 147 16.65 -6.83 -13.20
CA THR A 147 16.93 -8.17 -12.65
C THR A 147 17.59 -9.13 -13.65
N LEU A 148 17.51 -8.88 -14.98
CA LEU A 148 18.21 -9.61 -16.05
C LEU A 148 19.42 -8.86 -16.61
N ASP A 149 19.91 -7.78 -15.98
CA ASP A 149 21.15 -7.14 -16.41
C ASP A 149 22.36 -8.07 -16.18
N GLU A 150 23.49 -7.74 -16.78
CA GLU A 150 24.69 -8.57 -16.76
C GLU A 150 25.17 -8.86 -15.33
N GLY A 151 25.24 -7.83 -14.47
CA GLY A 151 25.70 -8.00 -13.09
C GLY A 151 24.73 -8.81 -12.23
N CYS A 152 23.41 -8.60 -12.40
CA CYS A 152 22.41 -9.42 -11.71
C CYS A 152 22.42 -10.88 -12.22
N ASN A 153 22.67 -11.09 -13.51
CA ASN A 153 22.80 -12.44 -14.06
C ASN A 153 24.07 -13.15 -13.54
N GLU A 154 25.19 -12.44 -13.42
CA GLU A 154 26.40 -12.96 -12.80
C GLU A 154 26.13 -13.40 -11.35
N ALA A 155 25.45 -12.56 -10.56
CA ALA A 155 25.06 -12.89 -9.19
C ALA A 155 24.15 -14.13 -9.12
N VAL A 156 23.20 -14.26 -10.02
CA VAL A 156 22.32 -15.44 -10.11
C VAL A 156 23.12 -16.72 -10.38
N ASN A 157 24.03 -16.68 -11.34
CA ASN A 157 24.89 -17.83 -11.66
C ASN A 157 25.80 -18.20 -10.50
N GLU A 158 26.37 -17.19 -9.81
CA GLU A 158 27.19 -17.41 -8.60
C GLU A 158 26.39 -18.09 -7.49
N VAL A 159 25.20 -17.60 -7.18
CA VAL A 159 24.34 -18.19 -6.14
C VAL A 159 23.93 -19.60 -6.49
N PHE A 160 23.54 -19.85 -7.74
CA PHE A 160 23.16 -21.20 -8.17
C PHE A 160 24.32 -22.18 -8.01
N CYS A 161 25.52 -21.81 -8.48
CA CYS A 161 26.70 -22.66 -8.36
C CYS A 161 27.10 -22.87 -6.90
N ASN A 162 27.11 -21.82 -6.06
CA ASN A 162 27.44 -21.95 -4.64
C ASN A 162 26.49 -22.90 -3.91
N LEU A 163 25.18 -22.77 -4.14
CA LEU A 163 24.20 -23.63 -3.52
C LEU A 163 24.30 -25.09 -4.04
N TYR A 164 24.62 -25.28 -5.32
CA TYR A 164 24.85 -26.60 -5.89
C TYR A 164 26.10 -27.27 -5.31
N GLU A 165 27.22 -26.55 -5.24
CA GLU A 165 28.47 -27.02 -4.65
C GLU A 165 28.30 -27.41 -3.17
N LYS A 166 27.40 -26.71 -2.43
CA LYS A 166 27.00 -27.05 -1.04
C LYS A 166 26.00 -28.21 -0.96
N GLY A 167 25.52 -28.72 -2.07
CA GLY A 167 24.46 -29.76 -2.10
C GLY A 167 23.08 -29.28 -1.71
N LEU A 168 22.87 -27.97 -1.68
CA LEU A 168 21.57 -27.35 -1.38
C LEU A 168 20.69 -27.19 -2.62
N ILE A 169 21.28 -27.14 -3.83
CA ILE A 169 20.53 -27.27 -5.08
C ILE A 169 20.69 -28.69 -5.60
N TYR A 170 19.60 -29.30 -5.97
CA TYR A 170 19.58 -30.65 -6.56
C TYR A 170 18.53 -30.75 -7.67
N ARG A 171 18.72 -31.71 -8.56
CA ARG A 171 17.73 -32.10 -9.57
C ARG A 171 17.09 -33.42 -9.18
N GLY A 172 15.76 -33.43 -9.05
CA GLY A 172 15.05 -34.61 -8.57
C GLY A 172 13.62 -34.71 -9.12
N GLU A 173 13.09 -35.92 -9.06
CA GLU A 173 11.67 -36.18 -9.29
C GLU A 173 10.89 -35.92 -8.00
N ARG A 174 9.98 -34.99 -8.05
CA ARG A 174 9.07 -34.63 -6.97
C ARG A 174 7.71 -34.31 -7.54
N ILE A 175 6.68 -34.39 -6.70
CA ILE A 175 5.40 -33.83 -7.06
C ILE A 175 5.48 -32.30 -6.95
N ILE A 176 5.01 -31.60 -7.96
CA ILE A 176 5.04 -30.14 -8.08
C ILE A 176 3.64 -29.61 -8.42
N ASN A 177 3.44 -28.36 -8.15
CA ASN A 177 2.28 -27.63 -8.67
C ASN A 177 2.54 -27.26 -10.13
N TRP A 178 1.68 -27.73 -11.03
CA TRP A 178 1.78 -27.45 -12.46
C TRP A 178 0.59 -26.64 -12.94
N CYS A 179 0.83 -25.56 -13.67
CA CYS A 179 -0.23 -24.82 -14.33
C CYS A 179 -0.40 -25.30 -15.79
N PRO A 180 -1.53 -25.98 -16.12
CA PRO A 180 -1.73 -26.49 -17.46
C PRO A 180 -2.03 -25.44 -18.52
N HIS A 181 -2.36 -24.22 -18.12
CA HIS A 181 -2.53 -23.08 -19.02
C HIS A 181 -1.20 -22.37 -19.31
N CYS A 182 -0.40 -22.11 -18.27
CA CYS A 182 0.90 -21.46 -18.41
C CYS A 182 1.99 -22.45 -18.87
N LEU A 183 1.72 -23.75 -18.84
CA LEU A 183 2.63 -24.86 -19.20
C LEU A 183 3.95 -24.81 -18.44
N THR A 184 3.88 -24.52 -17.15
CA THR A 184 5.07 -24.41 -16.28
C THR A 184 4.74 -24.81 -14.84
N SER A 185 5.79 -25.21 -14.11
CA SER A 185 5.74 -25.37 -12.67
C SER A 185 5.53 -24.02 -11.96
N ILE A 186 4.87 -24.04 -10.83
CA ILE A 186 4.71 -22.89 -9.92
C ILE A 186 5.05 -23.34 -8.49
N SER A 187 5.54 -22.42 -7.68
CA SER A 187 5.88 -22.70 -6.27
C SER A 187 4.60 -22.72 -5.40
N ASP A 188 4.69 -23.26 -4.18
CA ASP A 188 3.56 -23.31 -3.25
C ASP A 188 2.99 -21.93 -2.94
N ALA A 189 3.86 -20.92 -2.85
CA ALA A 189 3.45 -19.54 -2.63
C ALA A 189 2.65 -18.93 -3.81
N GLU A 190 2.78 -19.49 -5.01
CA GLU A 190 2.10 -19.04 -6.23
C GLU A 190 0.75 -19.73 -6.45
N VAL A 191 0.31 -20.58 -5.50
CA VAL A 191 -1.00 -21.24 -5.53
C VAL A 191 -1.97 -20.45 -4.65
N GLU A 192 -3.03 -19.94 -5.24
CA GLU A 192 -4.16 -19.32 -4.52
C GLU A 192 -5.27 -20.36 -4.33
N TYR A 193 -5.91 -20.35 -3.16
CA TYR A 193 -6.94 -21.34 -2.85
C TYR A 193 -8.31 -20.69 -2.85
N GLU A 194 -9.24 -21.32 -3.58
CA GLU A 194 -10.61 -20.85 -3.71
C GLU A 194 -11.60 -21.98 -3.41
N ASP A 195 -12.67 -21.65 -2.69
CA ASP A 195 -13.76 -22.59 -2.48
C ASP A 195 -14.55 -22.79 -3.78
N GLN A 196 -14.54 -24.01 -4.29
CA GLN A 196 -15.25 -24.38 -5.50
C GLN A 196 -16.32 -25.42 -5.19
N ALA A 197 -17.51 -25.20 -5.76
CA ALA A 197 -18.57 -26.19 -5.74
C ALA A 197 -18.18 -27.40 -6.64
N GLY A 198 -18.28 -28.58 -6.10
CA GLY A 198 -17.95 -29.83 -6.76
C GLY A 198 -18.82 -30.97 -6.24
N HIS A 199 -18.33 -32.17 -6.39
CA HIS A 199 -19.02 -33.36 -5.92
C HIS A 199 -18.04 -34.30 -5.24
N PHE A 200 -18.58 -35.13 -4.40
CA PHE A 200 -17.93 -36.30 -3.83
C PHE A 200 -18.55 -37.54 -4.48
N TRP A 201 -17.76 -38.25 -5.31
CA TRP A 201 -18.17 -39.48 -5.98
C TRP A 201 -17.79 -40.66 -5.12
N HIS A 202 -18.78 -41.42 -4.64
CA HIS A 202 -18.59 -42.65 -3.88
C HIS A 202 -18.48 -43.82 -4.83
N LEU A 203 -17.38 -44.56 -4.71
CA LEU A 203 -17.01 -45.64 -5.63
C LEU A 203 -16.76 -46.95 -4.89
N ARG A 204 -17.03 -48.09 -5.55
CA ARG A 204 -16.72 -49.43 -5.07
C ARG A 204 -15.56 -50.02 -5.83
N TYR A 205 -14.54 -50.45 -5.07
CA TYR A 205 -13.41 -51.21 -5.63
C TYR A 205 -13.53 -52.64 -5.15
N PRO A 206 -13.88 -53.61 -6.03
CA PRO A 206 -14.12 -55.00 -5.66
C PRO A 206 -12.82 -55.72 -5.30
N PHE A 207 -12.87 -56.62 -4.33
CA PHE A 207 -11.77 -57.53 -4.05
C PHE A 207 -11.58 -58.54 -5.17
N LYS A 208 -10.34 -58.85 -5.50
CA LYS A 208 -9.99 -59.86 -6.52
C LYS A 208 -10.54 -61.26 -6.20
N ASP A 209 -10.64 -61.61 -4.93
CA ASP A 209 -11.15 -62.89 -4.44
C ASP A 209 -12.68 -62.97 -4.45
N GLY A 210 -13.39 -61.91 -4.82
CA GLY A 210 -14.83 -61.86 -4.85
C GLY A 210 -15.46 -61.72 -3.46
N SER A 211 -14.70 -61.49 -2.39
CA SER A 211 -15.21 -61.41 -1.00
C SER A 211 -15.97 -60.11 -0.67
N GLY A 212 -16.17 -59.23 -1.65
CA GLY A 212 -16.86 -57.96 -1.47
C GLY A 212 -16.11 -56.78 -2.15
N TYR A 213 -16.19 -55.61 -1.54
CA TYR A 213 -15.59 -54.39 -2.09
C TYR A 213 -15.19 -53.42 -0.94
N LEU A 214 -14.32 -52.51 -1.23
CA LEU A 214 -14.13 -51.30 -0.43
C LEU A 214 -14.87 -50.11 -1.05
N GLU A 215 -15.55 -49.35 -0.23
CA GLU A 215 -16.18 -48.07 -0.65
C GLU A 215 -15.28 -46.92 -0.28
N LEU A 216 -14.99 -46.03 -1.21
CA LEU A 216 -14.20 -44.83 -1.06
C LEU A 216 -14.89 -43.66 -1.75
N ALA A 217 -14.44 -42.44 -1.47
CA ALA A 217 -14.98 -41.25 -2.13
C ALA A 217 -13.84 -40.39 -2.66
N THR A 218 -14.08 -39.76 -3.81
CA THR A 218 -13.10 -38.87 -4.44
C THR A 218 -13.75 -37.61 -5.02
N THR A 219 -13.03 -36.51 -5.02
CA THR A 219 -13.39 -35.28 -5.73
C THR A 219 -12.84 -35.25 -7.15
N ARG A 220 -11.97 -36.21 -7.51
CA ARG A 220 -11.23 -36.24 -8.78
C ARG A 220 -11.32 -37.62 -9.48
N PRO A 221 -12.48 -38.00 -10.01
CA PRO A 221 -12.63 -39.29 -10.70
C PRO A 221 -11.71 -39.48 -11.89
N GLU A 222 -11.31 -38.39 -12.58
CA GLU A 222 -10.43 -38.44 -13.74
C GLU A 222 -9.03 -38.99 -13.44
N THR A 223 -8.56 -38.87 -12.19
CA THR A 223 -7.25 -39.38 -11.79
C THR A 223 -7.28 -40.88 -11.39
N LEU A 224 -8.46 -41.45 -11.26
CA LEU A 224 -8.66 -42.89 -10.92
C LEU A 224 -7.83 -43.83 -11.80
N LEU A 225 -7.66 -43.48 -13.08
CA LEU A 225 -6.87 -44.26 -14.01
C LEU A 225 -5.42 -44.51 -13.54
N GLY A 226 -4.91 -43.60 -12.67
CA GLY A 226 -3.57 -43.65 -12.09
C GLY A 226 -3.49 -44.22 -10.68
N ASP A 227 -4.57 -44.75 -10.12
CA ASP A 227 -4.56 -45.32 -8.77
C ASP A 227 -3.67 -46.57 -8.69
N THR A 228 -2.83 -46.63 -7.67
CA THR A 228 -1.87 -47.71 -7.48
C THR A 228 -2.03 -48.43 -6.14
N ALA A 229 -2.86 -47.92 -5.26
CA ALA A 229 -3.25 -48.57 -4.01
C ALA A 229 -4.56 -47.97 -3.48
N VAL A 230 -5.08 -48.60 -2.45
CA VAL A 230 -6.09 -48.04 -1.53
C VAL A 230 -5.50 -48.09 -0.14
N ALA A 231 -5.57 -47.00 0.60
CA ALA A 231 -5.05 -46.91 1.96
C ALA A 231 -6.19 -46.90 2.98
N VAL A 232 -5.93 -47.52 4.13
CA VAL A 232 -6.75 -47.52 5.34
C VAL A 232 -5.88 -47.21 6.55
N ASN A 233 -6.47 -46.67 7.62
CA ASN A 233 -5.69 -46.43 8.84
C ASN A 233 -5.39 -47.75 9.55
N PRO A 234 -4.15 -47.99 9.98
CA PRO A 234 -3.77 -49.25 10.68
C PRO A 234 -4.54 -49.46 11.98
N ASN A 235 -5.05 -48.39 12.58
CA ASN A 235 -5.83 -48.45 13.84
C ASN A 235 -7.34 -48.56 13.62
N ASP A 236 -7.82 -48.57 12.37
CA ASP A 236 -9.24 -48.69 12.08
C ASP A 236 -9.68 -50.15 12.11
N GLU A 237 -10.43 -50.53 13.14
CA GLU A 237 -10.93 -51.87 13.33
C GLU A 237 -11.79 -52.38 12.16
N ARG A 238 -12.44 -51.48 11.41
CA ARG A 238 -13.31 -51.83 10.29
C ARG A 238 -12.54 -52.48 9.14
N TYR A 239 -11.27 -52.22 8.99
CA TYR A 239 -10.45 -52.53 7.82
C TYR A 239 -9.18 -53.36 8.13
N LYS A 240 -8.97 -53.78 9.35
CA LYS A 240 -7.77 -54.55 9.72
C LYS A 240 -7.61 -55.84 8.91
N ASP A 241 -8.71 -56.52 8.60
CA ASP A 241 -8.67 -57.80 7.89
C ASP A 241 -8.51 -57.67 6.39
N VAL A 242 -8.56 -56.45 5.85
CA VAL A 242 -8.44 -56.21 4.40
C VAL A 242 -7.07 -55.70 3.97
N VAL A 243 -6.21 -55.32 4.94
CA VAL A 243 -4.82 -54.87 4.67
C VAL A 243 -4.08 -56.02 3.98
N GLY A 244 -3.38 -55.73 2.89
CA GLY A 244 -2.66 -56.72 2.10
C GLY A 244 -3.50 -57.49 1.06
N LYS A 245 -4.83 -57.33 1.06
CA LYS A 245 -5.69 -57.85 0.01
C LYS A 245 -5.50 -57.08 -1.31
N THR A 246 -5.87 -57.71 -2.40
CA THR A 246 -5.84 -57.13 -3.74
C THR A 246 -7.23 -56.68 -4.16
N LEU A 247 -7.35 -55.46 -4.66
CA LEU A 247 -8.53 -54.90 -5.28
C LEU A 247 -8.39 -54.86 -6.81
N ILE A 248 -9.48 -54.86 -7.51
CA ILE A 248 -9.54 -54.60 -8.95
C ILE A 248 -10.01 -53.17 -9.17
N LEU A 249 -9.14 -52.35 -9.73
CA LEU A 249 -9.46 -50.96 -10.06
C LEU A 249 -10.56 -50.92 -11.14
N PRO A 250 -11.70 -50.28 -10.93
CA PRO A 250 -12.71 -50.09 -11.96
C PRO A 250 -12.17 -49.44 -13.24
N ILE A 251 -12.81 -49.62 -14.37
CA ILE A 251 -12.45 -49.07 -15.69
C ILE A 251 -11.18 -49.67 -16.25
N VAL A 252 -10.07 -49.65 -15.50
CA VAL A 252 -8.74 -50.11 -15.95
C VAL A 252 -8.52 -51.61 -15.70
N HIS A 253 -9.26 -52.18 -14.74
CA HIS A 253 -9.16 -53.58 -14.29
C HIS A 253 -7.74 -53.99 -13.82
N ARG A 254 -6.95 -53.01 -13.37
CA ARG A 254 -5.60 -53.26 -12.79
C ARG A 254 -5.73 -53.75 -11.35
N GLU A 255 -4.89 -54.68 -10.96
CA GLU A 255 -4.76 -55.16 -9.60
C GLU A 255 -3.97 -54.10 -8.76
N ILE A 256 -4.55 -53.68 -7.64
CA ILE A 256 -3.93 -52.75 -6.70
C ILE A 256 -4.04 -53.26 -5.23
N PRO A 257 -3.02 -53.06 -4.40
CA PRO A 257 -3.03 -53.51 -3.01
C PRO A 257 -3.85 -52.60 -2.08
N VAL A 258 -4.30 -53.16 -0.98
CA VAL A 258 -4.73 -52.39 0.19
C VAL A 258 -3.55 -52.22 1.12
N VAL A 259 -3.15 -50.97 1.43
CA VAL A 259 -2.04 -50.63 2.32
C VAL A 259 -2.56 -49.99 3.60
N ALA A 260 -1.79 -50.12 4.68
CA ALA A 260 -2.08 -49.44 5.96
C ALA A 260 -1.19 -48.21 6.10
N ASP A 261 -1.78 -47.03 6.27
CA ASP A 261 -1.03 -45.78 6.42
C ASP A 261 -1.76 -44.84 7.39
N ASP A 262 -1.00 -44.26 8.35
CA ASP A 262 -1.49 -43.31 9.37
C ASP A 262 -2.02 -41.99 8.78
N TYR A 263 -1.73 -41.72 7.51
CA TYR A 263 -2.26 -40.58 6.77
C TYR A 263 -3.79 -40.58 6.70
N VAL A 264 -4.41 -41.76 6.67
CA VAL A 264 -5.86 -41.88 6.52
C VAL A 264 -6.57 -41.55 7.83
N GLU A 265 -7.44 -40.55 7.78
CA GLU A 265 -8.28 -40.17 8.92
C GLU A 265 -9.44 -41.16 9.09
N ILE A 266 -9.57 -41.77 10.26
CA ILE A 266 -10.57 -42.84 10.55
C ILE A 266 -12.02 -42.32 10.41
N ASP A 267 -12.24 -41.09 10.86
CA ASP A 267 -13.58 -40.47 10.93
C ASP A 267 -13.94 -39.62 9.70
N PHE A 268 -13.04 -39.51 8.71
CA PHE A 268 -13.30 -38.74 7.50
C PHE A 268 -13.83 -39.65 6.37
N GLY A 269 -14.98 -39.29 5.84
CA GLY A 269 -15.63 -40.03 4.74
C GLY A 269 -15.91 -41.49 5.09
N THR A 270 -15.38 -42.41 4.28
CA THR A 270 -15.47 -43.85 4.52
C THR A 270 -14.34 -44.41 5.39
N GLY A 271 -13.29 -43.64 5.67
CA GLY A 271 -12.03 -44.11 6.26
C GLY A 271 -11.16 -44.90 5.28
N VAL A 272 -11.46 -44.84 3.98
CA VAL A 272 -10.75 -45.50 2.90
C VAL A 272 -10.37 -44.47 1.84
N VAL A 273 -9.12 -44.39 1.48
CA VAL A 273 -8.60 -43.41 0.52
C VAL A 273 -7.93 -44.10 -0.66
N LYS A 274 -8.27 -43.67 -1.88
CA LYS A 274 -7.52 -44.10 -3.07
C LYS A 274 -6.16 -43.41 -3.09
N ILE A 275 -5.14 -44.08 -3.55
CA ILE A 275 -3.78 -43.54 -3.64
C ILE A 275 -3.37 -43.41 -5.10
N THR A 276 -3.17 -42.14 -5.50
CA THR A 276 -2.75 -41.76 -6.87
C THR A 276 -1.46 -40.94 -6.80
N PRO A 277 -0.30 -41.56 -6.62
CA PRO A 277 0.95 -40.85 -6.32
C PRO A 277 1.39 -39.82 -7.35
N ALA A 278 0.91 -39.92 -8.59
CA ALA A 278 1.24 -38.96 -9.63
C ALA A 278 0.47 -37.64 -9.55
N HIS A 279 -0.67 -37.58 -8.81
CA HIS A 279 -1.66 -36.50 -8.92
C HIS A 279 -2.15 -35.92 -7.59
N ASP A 280 -1.57 -36.32 -6.47
CA ASP A 280 -1.83 -35.78 -5.15
C ASP A 280 -0.55 -35.79 -4.30
N PRO A 281 -0.19 -34.66 -3.64
CA PRO A 281 1.04 -34.58 -2.83
C PRO A 281 1.07 -35.57 -1.66
N ASN A 282 -0.06 -35.80 -1.01
CA ASN A 282 -0.14 -36.72 0.12
C ASN A 282 -0.06 -38.18 -0.37
N ASP A 283 -0.72 -38.48 -1.48
CA ASP A 283 -0.65 -39.78 -2.12
C ASP A 283 0.76 -40.10 -2.63
N PHE A 284 1.50 -39.05 -3.06
CA PHE A 284 2.90 -39.21 -3.45
C PHE A 284 3.77 -39.68 -2.27
N GLU A 285 3.59 -39.07 -1.10
CA GLU A 285 4.32 -39.45 0.11
C GLU A 285 3.95 -40.87 0.59
N VAL A 286 2.65 -41.22 0.53
CA VAL A 286 2.18 -42.60 0.76
C VAL A 286 2.82 -43.57 -0.25
N GLY A 287 2.87 -43.16 -1.51
CA GLY A 287 3.50 -43.93 -2.58
C GLY A 287 4.99 -44.22 -2.31
N LEU A 288 5.75 -43.21 -1.82
CA LEU A 288 7.16 -43.40 -1.44
C LEU A 288 7.30 -44.36 -0.26
N ARG A 289 6.50 -44.23 0.79
CA ARG A 289 6.55 -45.09 1.99
C ARG A 289 6.25 -46.55 1.66
N HIS A 290 5.33 -46.79 0.74
CA HIS A 290 4.88 -48.12 0.35
C HIS A 290 5.48 -48.64 -0.98
N ASN A 291 6.42 -47.89 -1.56
CA ASN A 291 7.08 -48.18 -2.82
C ASN A 291 6.07 -48.49 -3.96
N LEU A 292 5.02 -47.64 -4.07
CA LEU A 292 3.98 -47.80 -5.08
C LEU A 292 4.41 -47.22 -6.42
N PRO A 293 3.93 -47.78 -7.55
CA PRO A 293 4.18 -47.21 -8.88
C PRO A 293 3.59 -45.78 -8.98
N ILE A 294 4.27 -44.93 -9.72
CA ILE A 294 3.83 -43.60 -10.07
C ILE A 294 3.29 -43.63 -11.48
N ILE A 295 1.99 -43.48 -11.68
CA ILE A 295 1.33 -43.56 -12.99
C ILE A 295 0.71 -42.20 -13.30
N ASN A 296 1.32 -41.48 -14.21
CA ASN A 296 0.81 -40.20 -14.70
C ASN A 296 -0.30 -40.43 -15.74
N VAL A 297 -1.44 -39.75 -15.57
CA VAL A 297 -2.62 -39.87 -16.45
C VAL A 297 -2.92 -38.62 -17.25
N LEU A 298 -2.19 -37.50 -16.98
CA LEU A 298 -2.42 -36.22 -17.62
C LEU A 298 -1.20 -35.72 -18.40
N THR A 299 -1.45 -35.14 -19.55
CA THR A 299 -0.47 -34.40 -20.35
C THR A 299 -0.16 -33.03 -19.71
N ASP A 300 0.78 -32.29 -20.28
CA ASP A 300 1.16 -30.95 -19.79
C ASP A 300 0.01 -29.94 -19.85
N ASP A 301 -0.91 -30.10 -20.81
CA ASP A 301 -2.11 -29.28 -20.96
C ASP A 301 -3.37 -29.90 -20.26
N ALA A 302 -3.11 -30.83 -19.33
CA ALA A 302 -4.13 -31.51 -18.52
C ALA A 302 -5.21 -32.27 -19.33
N LYS A 303 -4.81 -32.91 -20.42
CA LYS A 303 -5.59 -33.88 -21.14
C LYS A 303 -5.19 -35.31 -20.75
N ILE A 304 -6.08 -36.28 -20.94
CA ILE A 304 -5.76 -37.67 -20.67
C ILE A 304 -4.70 -38.17 -21.68
N VAL A 305 -3.68 -38.87 -21.17
CA VAL A 305 -2.59 -39.43 -21.97
C VAL A 305 -3.08 -40.55 -22.90
N ASP A 306 -2.29 -40.86 -23.94
CA ASP A 306 -2.62 -41.85 -25.00
C ASP A 306 -2.72 -43.31 -24.48
N ASP A 307 -2.16 -43.58 -23.29
CA ASP A 307 -2.23 -44.91 -22.64
C ASP A 307 -3.65 -45.34 -22.32
N TYR A 308 -4.61 -44.42 -22.34
CA TYR A 308 -6.02 -44.69 -22.12
C TYR A 308 -6.87 -44.33 -23.35
N PRO A 309 -6.85 -45.14 -24.41
CA PRO A 309 -7.40 -44.78 -25.71
C PRO A 309 -8.86 -44.31 -25.72
N LYS A 310 -9.69 -44.79 -24.76
CA LYS A 310 -11.10 -44.39 -24.65
C LYS A 310 -11.23 -42.90 -24.28
N TYR A 311 -10.29 -42.36 -23.53
CA TYR A 311 -10.34 -41.00 -22.98
C TYR A 311 -9.21 -40.11 -23.52
N ALA A 312 -8.26 -40.68 -24.29
CA ALA A 312 -7.06 -40.01 -24.81
C ALA A 312 -7.39 -38.66 -25.46
N GLY A 313 -6.66 -37.60 -25.07
CA GLY A 313 -6.83 -36.25 -25.58
C GLY A 313 -8.04 -35.48 -25.05
N MET A 314 -8.91 -36.11 -24.23
CA MET A 314 -10.01 -35.39 -23.56
C MET A 314 -9.43 -34.45 -22.48
N ASP A 315 -9.98 -33.23 -22.41
CA ASP A 315 -9.74 -32.35 -21.24
C ASP A 315 -10.16 -33.05 -19.94
N ARG A 316 -9.43 -32.81 -18.87
CA ARG A 316 -9.65 -33.44 -17.55
C ARG A 316 -11.11 -33.40 -17.08
N TYR A 317 -11.84 -32.32 -17.32
CA TYR A 317 -13.24 -32.18 -16.91
C TYR A 317 -14.21 -32.94 -17.84
N GLU A 318 -13.89 -33.05 -19.12
CA GLU A 318 -14.63 -33.87 -20.05
C GLU A 318 -14.40 -35.35 -19.75
N ALA A 319 -13.15 -35.73 -19.50
CA ALA A 319 -12.77 -37.07 -19.09
C ALA A 319 -13.45 -37.46 -17.77
N ARG A 320 -13.53 -36.55 -16.78
CA ARG A 320 -14.26 -36.77 -15.52
C ARG A 320 -15.69 -37.18 -15.77
N LYS A 321 -16.40 -36.46 -16.63
CA LYS A 321 -17.80 -36.78 -16.97
C LYS A 321 -17.92 -38.14 -17.65
N ALA A 322 -17.03 -38.47 -18.59
CA ALA A 322 -17.03 -39.73 -19.29
C ALA A 322 -16.74 -40.92 -18.35
N ILE A 323 -15.72 -40.77 -17.48
CA ILE A 323 -15.32 -41.78 -16.50
C ILE A 323 -16.44 -42.01 -15.47
N VAL A 324 -17.09 -40.97 -14.97
CA VAL A 324 -18.23 -41.12 -14.04
C VAL A 324 -19.37 -41.89 -14.66
N LYS A 325 -19.68 -41.66 -15.95
CA LYS A 325 -20.69 -42.39 -16.68
C LYS A 325 -20.30 -43.88 -16.81
N ASP A 326 -19.06 -44.17 -17.15
CA ASP A 326 -18.60 -45.55 -17.26
C ASP A 326 -18.60 -46.27 -15.90
N LEU A 327 -18.27 -45.60 -14.82
CA LEU A 327 -18.36 -46.13 -13.44
C LEU A 327 -19.80 -46.43 -13.05
N GLU A 328 -20.78 -45.64 -13.52
CA GLU A 328 -22.22 -45.93 -13.35
C GLU A 328 -22.62 -47.15 -14.15
N GLU A 329 -22.19 -47.28 -15.42
CA GLU A 329 -22.45 -48.43 -16.29
C GLU A 329 -21.83 -49.73 -15.74
N GLU A 330 -20.65 -49.68 -15.14
CA GLU A 330 -19.98 -50.82 -14.48
C GLU A 330 -20.59 -51.16 -13.11
N GLY A 331 -21.47 -50.30 -12.56
CA GLY A 331 -22.02 -50.44 -11.22
C GLY A 331 -21.04 -50.15 -10.09
N ALA A 332 -19.92 -49.49 -10.39
CA ALA A 332 -18.91 -49.04 -9.44
C ALA A 332 -19.29 -47.74 -8.76
N LEU A 333 -20.13 -46.90 -9.36
CA LEU A 333 -20.62 -45.67 -8.76
C LEU A 333 -21.73 -45.96 -7.76
N VAL A 334 -21.56 -45.56 -6.49
CA VAL A 334 -22.55 -45.75 -5.40
C VAL A 334 -23.51 -44.58 -5.29
N LYS A 335 -22.97 -43.39 -5.17
CA LYS A 335 -23.72 -42.14 -5.05
C LYS A 335 -22.84 -40.94 -5.42
N VAL A 336 -23.49 -39.81 -5.64
CA VAL A 336 -22.85 -38.51 -5.84
C VAL A 336 -23.41 -37.56 -4.80
N GLU A 337 -22.57 -36.92 -4.05
CA GLU A 337 -22.92 -35.89 -3.06
C GLU A 337 -22.38 -34.53 -3.49
N ASP A 338 -23.16 -33.47 -3.30
CA ASP A 338 -22.64 -32.09 -3.48
C ASP A 338 -21.63 -31.79 -2.41
N TYR A 339 -20.46 -31.30 -2.81
CA TYR A 339 -19.35 -31.01 -1.93
C TYR A 339 -18.65 -29.73 -2.35
N SER A 340 -18.36 -28.87 -1.41
CA SER A 340 -17.52 -27.71 -1.64
C SER A 340 -16.15 -27.94 -1.01
N HIS A 341 -15.10 -27.73 -1.75
CA HIS A 341 -13.74 -27.91 -1.29
C HIS A 341 -12.83 -26.82 -1.82
N ASN A 342 -11.73 -26.62 -1.10
CA ASN A 342 -10.74 -25.62 -1.41
C ASN A 342 -9.81 -26.14 -2.53
N VAL A 343 -9.79 -25.44 -3.66
CA VAL A 343 -9.04 -25.84 -4.86
C VAL A 343 -7.92 -24.85 -5.12
N GLY A 344 -6.71 -25.36 -5.32
CA GLY A 344 -5.56 -24.54 -5.69
C GLY A 344 -5.67 -24.02 -7.12
N THR A 345 -5.49 -22.73 -7.31
CA THR A 345 -5.48 -22.05 -8.60
C THR A 345 -4.16 -21.32 -8.83
N CYS A 346 -3.79 -21.16 -10.07
CA CYS A 346 -2.60 -20.40 -10.44
C CYS A 346 -2.84 -18.91 -10.18
N TYR A 347 -2.01 -18.29 -9.36
CA TYR A 347 -2.09 -16.86 -9.02
C TYR A 347 -2.06 -15.93 -10.24
N ARG A 348 -1.61 -16.42 -11.39
CA ARG A 348 -1.42 -15.63 -12.61
C ARG A 348 -2.62 -15.70 -13.56
N CYS A 349 -3.17 -16.89 -13.78
CA CYS A 349 -4.23 -17.13 -14.77
C CYS A 349 -5.52 -17.70 -14.16
N SER A 350 -5.57 -17.94 -12.85
CA SER A 350 -6.70 -18.52 -12.11
C SER A 350 -7.12 -19.90 -12.59
N THR A 351 -6.29 -20.58 -13.38
CA THR A 351 -6.54 -21.95 -13.80
C THR A 351 -6.24 -22.90 -12.64
N THR A 352 -7.11 -23.90 -12.43
CA THR A 352 -6.89 -24.95 -11.43
C THR A 352 -5.56 -25.65 -11.67
N VAL A 353 -4.71 -25.68 -10.66
CA VAL A 353 -3.39 -26.30 -10.66
C VAL A 353 -3.52 -27.82 -10.66
N GLU A 354 -2.61 -28.49 -11.38
CA GLU A 354 -2.48 -29.93 -11.36
C GLU A 354 -1.22 -30.35 -10.58
N PRO A 355 -1.36 -31.04 -9.44
CA PRO A 355 -0.25 -31.73 -8.83
C PRO A 355 0.32 -32.79 -9.82
N ARG A 356 1.61 -32.76 -10.06
CA ARG A 356 2.25 -33.61 -11.07
C ARG A 356 3.66 -33.99 -10.65
N VAL A 357 4.04 -35.23 -10.85
CA VAL A 357 5.41 -35.66 -10.66
C VAL A 357 6.25 -35.24 -11.87
N SER A 358 7.32 -34.52 -11.62
CA SER A 358 8.23 -34.02 -12.66
C SER A 358 9.66 -33.92 -12.15
N LYS A 359 10.61 -34.04 -13.07
CA LYS A 359 12.03 -33.87 -12.75
C LYS A 359 12.42 -32.41 -12.90
N GLN A 360 12.62 -31.75 -11.77
CA GLN A 360 12.83 -30.31 -11.66
C GLN A 360 14.09 -30.01 -10.83
N TRP A 361 14.49 -28.74 -10.82
CA TRP A 361 15.53 -28.22 -9.94
C TRP A 361 14.90 -27.67 -8.65
N PHE A 362 15.50 -28.04 -7.54
CA PHE A 362 15.02 -27.66 -6.20
C PHE A 362 16.12 -27.06 -5.34
N VAL A 363 15.72 -26.13 -4.46
CA VAL A 363 16.54 -25.69 -3.33
C VAL A 363 16.05 -26.38 -2.07
N SER A 364 16.98 -27.02 -1.33
CA SER A 364 16.70 -27.56 -0.01
C SER A 364 16.57 -26.44 1.01
N MET A 365 15.36 -26.21 1.51
CA MET A 365 15.02 -24.99 2.23
C MET A 365 15.27 -25.06 3.73
N LYS A 366 15.17 -26.24 4.36
CA LYS A 366 15.32 -26.38 5.83
C LYS A 366 16.62 -25.81 6.39
N PRO A 367 17.79 -26.03 5.76
CA PRO A 367 19.04 -25.44 6.26
C PRO A 367 19.09 -23.92 6.16
N LEU A 368 18.37 -23.32 5.18
CA LEU A 368 18.34 -21.88 4.93
C LEU A 368 17.33 -21.16 5.82
N ALA A 369 16.26 -21.85 6.22
CA ALA A 369 15.17 -21.25 7.00
C ALA A 369 15.60 -20.97 8.46
N GLY A 370 16.38 -21.82 9.07
CA GLY A 370 16.82 -21.69 10.48
C GLY A 370 17.49 -20.33 10.76
N PRO A 371 18.60 -20.01 10.09
CA PRO A 371 19.29 -18.72 10.27
C PRO A 371 18.39 -17.51 10.00
N ALA A 372 17.48 -17.59 9.02
CA ALA A 372 16.55 -16.51 8.70
C ALA A 372 15.51 -16.28 9.81
N ILE A 373 15.03 -17.35 10.45
CA ILE A 373 14.16 -17.28 11.64
C ILE A 373 14.91 -16.65 12.81
N ASP A 374 16.13 -17.10 13.07
CA ASP A 374 16.92 -16.65 14.20
C ASP A 374 17.29 -15.19 14.12
N ALA A 375 17.61 -14.67 12.93
CA ALA A 375 17.91 -13.27 12.70
C ALA A 375 16.76 -12.34 13.13
N VAL A 376 15.51 -12.71 12.84
CA VAL A 376 14.34 -11.93 13.28
C VAL A 376 14.07 -12.13 14.79
N LYS A 377 14.20 -13.35 15.31
CA LYS A 377 14.05 -13.60 16.75
C LYS A 377 15.07 -12.84 17.58
N ASN A 378 16.30 -12.72 17.10
CA ASN A 378 17.38 -11.99 17.75
C ASN A 378 17.27 -10.46 17.58
N GLY A 379 16.38 -9.98 16.72
CA GLY A 379 16.17 -8.55 16.46
C GLY A 379 17.20 -7.92 15.51
N GLU A 380 17.94 -8.72 14.75
CA GLU A 380 18.85 -8.25 13.71
C GLU A 380 18.05 -7.62 12.55
N THR A 381 16.88 -8.18 12.24
CA THR A 381 15.88 -7.57 11.38
C THR A 381 14.56 -7.40 12.13
N LYS A 382 13.92 -6.23 11.99
CA LYS A 382 12.67 -5.89 12.67
C LYS A 382 11.55 -5.67 11.68
N PHE A 383 10.35 -6.14 11.99
CA PHE A 383 9.13 -5.85 11.22
C PHE A 383 8.34 -4.70 11.84
N VAL A 384 7.97 -3.75 11.04
CA VAL A 384 7.07 -2.65 11.41
C VAL A 384 5.81 -2.74 10.55
N PRO A 385 4.63 -3.10 11.13
CA PRO A 385 4.42 -3.44 12.54
C PRO A 385 4.80 -4.90 12.86
N LYS A 386 5.18 -5.13 14.08
CA LYS A 386 5.68 -6.44 14.59
C LYS A 386 4.73 -7.63 14.34
N ARG A 387 3.43 -7.39 14.23
CA ARG A 387 2.45 -8.46 13.99
C ARG A 387 2.73 -9.32 12.76
N PHE A 388 3.44 -8.81 11.77
CA PHE A 388 3.77 -9.54 10.54
C PHE A 388 4.93 -10.52 10.69
N GLU A 389 5.68 -10.51 11.80
CA GLU A 389 6.62 -11.57 12.15
C GLU A 389 5.93 -12.94 12.19
N LYS A 390 4.64 -12.99 12.59
CA LYS A 390 3.86 -14.24 12.61
C LYS A 390 3.69 -14.85 11.22
N VAL A 391 3.44 -14.01 10.19
CA VAL A 391 3.33 -14.47 8.81
C VAL A 391 4.68 -14.99 8.33
N TYR A 392 5.75 -14.24 8.60
CA TYR A 392 7.12 -14.62 8.25
C TYR A 392 7.53 -15.95 8.87
N PHE A 393 7.33 -16.15 10.17
CA PHE A 393 7.64 -17.40 10.86
C PHE A 393 6.79 -18.56 10.36
N HIS A 394 5.49 -18.35 10.16
CA HIS A 394 4.61 -19.41 9.68
C HIS A 394 5.10 -20.02 8.36
N TRP A 395 5.51 -19.20 7.40
CA TRP A 395 6.03 -19.67 6.13
C TRP A 395 7.38 -20.36 6.25
N LEU A 396 8.30 -19.87 7.08
CA LEU A 396 9.62 -20.48 7.24
C LEU A 396 9.59 -21.76 8.09
N GLU A 397 8.75 -21.83 9.10
CA GLU A 397 8.61 -23.02 9.95
C GLU A 397 7.95 -24.19 9.21
N ASN A 398 7.13 -23.92 8.21
CA ASN A 398 6.44 -24.91 7.38
C ASN A 398 7.01 -25.00 5.95
N ILE A 399 8.24 -24.56 5.75
CA ILE A 399 8.81 -24.46 4.40
C ILE A 399 9.13 -25.82 3.80
N HIS A 400 8.74 -26.02 2.55
CA HIS A 400 9.11 -27.15 1.71
C HIS A 400 10.24 -26.78 0.76
N ASP A 401 10.87 -27.79 0.13
CA ASP A 401 11.89 -27.55 -0.88
C ASP A 401 11.31 -26.73 -2.04
N TRP A 402 12.03 -25.72 -2.43
CA TRP A 402 11.56 -24.75 -3.42
C TRP A 402 11.90 -25.21 -4.83
N CYS A 403 10.89 -25.50 -5.67
CA CYS A 403 11.05 -25.73 -7.08
C CYS A 403 11.42 -24.43 -7.79
N ILE A 404 12.64 -24.37 -8.34
CA ILE A 404 13.20 -23.15 -8.95
C ILE A 404 13.23 -23.16 -10.49
N SER A 405 12.99 -24.29 -11.14
CA SER A 405 12.95 -24.36 -12.60
C SER A 405 11.59 -23.97 -13.15
N ARG A 406 11.58 -23.27 -14.29
CA ARG A 406 10.38 -22.87 -15.02
C ARG A 406 10.58 -23.18 -16.50
N GLN A 407 9.56 -23.73 -17.15
CA GLN A 407 9.54 -24.10 -18.56
C GLN A 407 9.23 -22.87 -19.43
N LEU A 408 10.04 -21.82 -19.25
CA LEU A 408 9.89 -20.52 -19.90
C LEU A 408 11.13 -20.19 -20.74
N TRP A 409 10.98 -19.24 -21.64
CA TRP A 409 12.10 -18.73 -22.42
C TRP A 409 12.64 -17.41 -21.86
N TRP A 410 11.78 -16.62 -21.21
CA TRP A 410 12.12 -15.33 -20.60
C TRP A 410 12.53 -15.49 -19.15
N GLY A 411 13.78 -15.27 -18.84
CA GLY A 411 14.36 -15.35 -17.50
C GLY A 411 15.81 -15.78 -17.51
N HIS A 412 16.38 -15.93 -16.33
CA HIS A 412 17.76 -16.46 -16.14
C HIS A 412 17.80 -17.93 -16.51
N ARG A 413 18.54 -18.26 -17.53
CA ARG A 413 18.68 -19.65 -17.96
C ARG A 413 19.49 -20.44 -16.94
N ILE A 414 19.05 -21.65 -16.61
CA ILE A 414 19.71 -22.48 -15.61
C ILE A 414 21.15 -22.78 -16.04
N PRO A 415 22.18 -22.48 -15.17
CA PRO A 415 23.59 -22.65 -15.55
C PRO A 415 24.06 -24.09 -15.37
N ALA A 416 23.36 -25.02 -16.01
CA ALA A 416 23.64 -26.46 -16.02
C ALA A 416 23.68 -26.99 -17.46
N TRP A 417 24.64 -27.86 -17.78
CA TRP A 417 24.85 -28.43 -19.09
C TRP A 417 24.82 -29.96 -19.00
N TYR A 418 24.09 -30.57 -19.90
CA TYR A 418 23.96 -32.03 -20.02
C TYR A 418 24.88 -32.56 -21.09
N CYS A 419 25.60 -33.63 -20.75
CA CYS A 419 26.44 -34.32 -21.71
C CYS A 419 25.63 -35.42 -22.41
N ASP A 420 25.55 -35.36 -23.73
CA ASP A 420 24.82 -36.34 -24.54
C ASP A 420 25.52 -37.69 -24.57
N ASP A 421 26.85 -37.72 -24.36
CA ASP A 421 27.65 -38.95 -24.45
C ASP A 421 27.70 -39.74 -23.14
N CYS A 422 27.66 -39.10 -21.95
CA CYS A 422 27.80 -39.79 -20.68
C CYS A 422 26.71 -39.46 -19.62
N GLY A 423 25.78 -38.58 -19.94
CA GLY A 423 24.66 -38.20 -19.06
C GLY A 423 25.08 -37.35 -17.86
N GLU A 424 26.34 -36.90 -17.78
CA GLU A 424 26.83 -36.04 -16.68
C GLU A 424 26.21 -34.65 -16.76
N ILE A 425 25.94 -34.04 -15.58
CA ILE A 425 25.50 -32.68 -15.46
C ILE A 425 26.67 -31.82 -15.01
N THR A 426 27.07 -30.84 -15.83
CA THR A 426 28.09 -29.87 -15.49
C THR A 426 27.38 -28.55 -15.08
N VAL A 427 27.51 -28.16 -13.83
CA VAL A 427 27.06 -26.83 -13.35
C VAL A 427 28.25 -25.90 -13.35
N ALA A 428 28.10 -24.72 -13.97
CA ALA A 428 29.22 -23.78 -14.12
C ALA A 428 28.73 -22.33 -14.19
N ARG A 429 29.54 -21.40 -13.71
CA ARG A 429 29.25 -19.95 -13.72
C ARG A 429 29.22 -19.35 -15.12
N THR A 430 30.02 -19.94 -15.99
CA THR A 430 30.10 -19.58 -17.42
C THR A 430 29.94 -20.86 -18.26
N ALA A 431 29.49 -20.69 -19.49
CA ALA A 431 29.31 -21.82 -20.39
C ALA A 431 30.60 -22.67 -20.54
N PRO A 432 30.58 -23.95 -20.18
CA PRO A 432 31.76 -24.82 -20.35
C PRO A 432 31.93 -25.21 -21.81
N ASP A 433 33.19 -25.39 -22.25
CA ASP A 433 33.51 -25.89 -23.59
C ASP A 433 33.31 -27.39 -23.75
N LYS A 434 33.32 -28.13 -22.62
CA LYS A 434 33.27 -29.62 -22.63
C LYS A 434 32.73 -30.16 -21.31
N CYS A 435 32.23 -31.37 -21.37
CA CYS A 435 31.80 -32.14 -20.23
C CYS A 435 32.90 -32.27 -19.16
N SER A 436 32.58 -32.00 -17.91
CA SER A 436 33.50 -32.07 -16.77
C SER A 436 34.02 -33.50 -16.52
N LYS A 437 33.25 -34.54 -16.90
CA LYS A 437 33.60 -35.96 -16.63
C LYS A 437 34.27 -36.66 -17.78
N CYS A 438 33.72 -36.62 -18.98
CA CYS A 438 34.22 -37.36 -20.14
C CYS A 438 34.97 -36.51 -21.17
N GLY A 439 34.95 -35.17 -21.02
CA GLY A 439 35.64 -34.27 -21.95
C GLY A 439 34.93 -34.09 -23.30
N SER A 440 33.75 -34.64 -23.51
CA SER A 440 32.96 -34.46 -24.71
C SER A 440 32.52 -33.01 -24.92
N THR A 441 32.47 -32.56 -26.15
CA THR A 441 31.92 -31.27 -26.59
C THR A 441 30.41 -31.33 -26.89
N HIS A 442 29.84 -32.56 -26.90
CA HIS A 442 28.40 -32.76 -27.08
C HIS A 442 27.67 -32.47 -25.76
N ILE A 443 27.54 -31.18 -25.49
CA ILE A 443 26.84 -30.69 -24.31
C ILE A 443 25.79 -29.65 -24.71
N HIS A 444 24.68 -29.66 -24.03
CA HIS A 444 23.62 -28.64 -24.19
C HIS A 444 23.19 -28.07 -22.84
N GLN A 445 22.90 -26.78 -22.84
CA GLN A 445 22.42 -26.10 -21.63
C GLN A 445 20.98 -26.46 -21.34
N ASP A 446 20.63 -26.56 -20.07
CA ASP A 446 19.26 -26.74 -19.61
C ASP A 446 18.31 -25.76 -20.32
N PRO A 447 17.17 -26.24 -20.89
CA PRO A 447 16.24 -25.40 -21.61
C PRO A 447 15.43 -24.46 -20.71
N ASP A 448 15.31 -24.80 -19.42
CA ASP A 448 14.50 -24.10 -18.48
C ASP A 448 15.17 -22.82 -17.95
N THR A 449 14.35 -21.92 -17.41
CA THR A 449 14.80 -20.73 -16.71
C THR A 449 14.54 -20.85 -15.21
N LEU A 450 15.20 -20.01 -14.42
CA LEU A 450 14.94 -19.92 -13.00
C LEU A 450 13.66 -19.13 -12.70
N ASP A 451 13.02 -19.47 -11.60
CA ASP A 451 11.95 -18.69 -11.00
C ASP A 451 12.37 -17.22 -10.82
N THR A 452 11.50 -16.28 -11.19
CA THR A 452 11.76 -14.83 -11.02
C THR A 452 12.15 -14.48 -9.59
N TRP A 453 11.57 -15.17 -8.61
CA TRP A 453 11.87 -14.96 -7.21
C TRP A 453 13.28 -15.39 -6.79
N PHE A 454 13.97 -16.18 -7.60
CA PHE A 454 15.37 -16.56 -7.37
C PHE A 454 16.29 -15.34 -7.55
N SER A 455 16.13 -14.61 -8.64
CA SER A 455 16.89 -13.37 -8.87
C SER A 455 16.43 -12.20 -7.99
N SER A 456 15.10 -12.07 -7.78
CA SER A 456 14.54 -11.02 -6.93
C SER A 456 14.99 -11.15 -5.47
N ALA A 457 15.28 -12.38 -5.00
CA ALA A 457 15.83 -12.63 -3.68
C ALA A 457 17.24 -12.07 -3.47
N LEU A 458 17.97 -11.79 -4.53
CA LEU A 458 19.35 -11.30 -4.48
C LEU A 458 19.41 -9.76 -4.54
N TRP A 459 18.26 -9.10 -4.76
CA TRP A 459 18.16 -7.68 -5.06
C TRP A 459 18.92 -6.76 -4.11
N PRO A 460 18.90 -6.94 -2.77
CA PRO A 460 19.62 -6.05 -1.87
C PRO A 460 21.16 -6.04 -2.04
N PHE A 461 21.74 -7.08 -2.59
CA PHE A 461 23.19 -7.19 -2.73
C PHE A 461 23.67 -7.33 -4.17
N SER A 462 22.93 -8.01 -5.05
CA SER A 462 23.28 -8.09 -6.47
C SER A 462 23.29 -6.73 -7.15
N THR A 463 22.38 -5.84 -6.77
CA THR A 463 22.30 -4.48 -7.31
C THR A 463 23.47 -3.58 -6.91
N LEU A 464 24.14 -3.91 -5.82
CA LEU A 464 25.28 -3.16 -5.28
C LEU A 464 26.63 -3.72 -5.73
N GLY A 465 26.61 -4.69 -6.65
CA GLY A 465 27.82 -5.21 -7.31
C GLY A 465 28.31 -6.57 -6.83
N TRP A 466 27.64 -7.22 -5.85
CA TRP A 466 27.95 -8.60 -5.49
C TRP A 466 27.76 -9.51 -6.73
N PRO A 467 28.62 -10.52 -7.02
CA PRO A 467 29.60 -11.17 -6.11
C PRO A 467 30.94 -10.44 -5.96
N ASN A 468 31.18 -9.32 -6.64
CA ASN A 468 32.38 -8.53 -6.38
C ASN A 468 32.27 -7.84 -5.01
N THR A 469 32.80 -8.48 -3.98
CA THR A 469 32.83 -7.94 -2.60
C THR A 469 33.72 -6.70 -2.44
N ASP A 470 34.52 -6.36 -3.46
CA ASP A 470 35.33 -5.16 -3.50
C ASP A 470 34.62 -3.95 -4.11
N SER A 471 33.41 -4.12 -4.62
CA SER A 471 32.55 -3.03 -5.07
C SER A 471 32.41 -1.94 -3.99
N GLU A 472 32.61 -0.68 -4.38
CA GLU A 472 32.46 0.46 -3.46
C GLU A 472 31.03 0.56 -2.95
N ASP A 473 30.03 0.36 -3.83
CA ASP A 473 28.63 0.40 -3.47
C ASP A 473 28.25 -0.75 -2.52
N PHE A 474 28.74 -1.96 -2.75
CA PHE A 474 28.49 -3.09 -1.86
C PHE A 474 29.09 -2.84 -0.47
N LYS A 475 30.34 -2.41 -0.38
CA LYS A 475 31.01 -2.11 0.90
C LYS A 475 30.33 -0.96 1.66
N ARG A 476 29.75 -0.01 0.94
CA ARG A 476 29.18 1.21 1.53
C ARG A 476 27.72 1.05 1.93
N TYR A 477 26.90 0.45 1.08
CA TYR A 477 25.45 0.49 1.15
C TYR A 477 24.79 -0.87 1.51
N TYR A 478 25.58 -1.91 1.66
CA TYR A 478 25.11 -3.21 2.14
C TYR A 478 25.63 -3.51 3.56
N PRO A 479 24.80 -4.02 4.49
CA PRO A 479 23.34 -4.23 4.40
C PRO A 479 22.54 -2.93 4.17
N THR A 480 21.38 -3.02 3.54
CA THR A 480 20.46 -1.90 3.38
C THR A 480 19.74 -1.59 4.69
N ASN A 481 19.17 -0.40 4.85
CA ASN A 481 18.58 0.00 6.13
C ASN A 481 17.12 -0.39 6.24
N THR A 482 16.31 0.01 5.26
CA THR A 482 14.87 -0.22 5.31
C THR A 482 14.38 -0.85 4.02
N LEU A 483 13.66 -1.95 4.16
CA LEU A 483 12.85 -2.52 3.08
C LEU A 483 11.40 -2.06 3.28
N VAL A 484 10.79 -1.46 2.26
CA VAL A 484 9.37 -1.09 2.28
C VAL A 484 8.62 -2.01 1.32
N THR A 485 7.53 -2.62 1.75
CA THR A 485 6.78 -3.55 0.90
C THR A 485 5.37 -3.82 1.43
N GLY A 486 4.49 -4.34 0.57
CA GLY A 486 3.19 -4.85 0.96
C GLY A 486 3.26 -6.15 1.76
N TYR A 487 2.28 -6.37 2.62
CA TYR A 487 2.22 -7.61 3.43
C TYR A 487 2.02 -8.87 2.60
N ASP A 488 1.46 -8.76 1.42
CA ASP A 488 1.11 -9.87 0.54
C ASP A 488 2.33 -10.54 -0.11
N ILE A 489 3.48 -9.85 -0.16
CA ILE A 489 4.72 -10.41 -0.72
C ILE A 489 5.78 -10.78 0.34
N ILE A 490 5.41 -10.86 1.61
CA ILE A 490 6.32 -11.38 2.65
C ILE A 490 6.84 -12.78 2.30
N PRO A 491 6.00 -13.78 1.94
CA PRO A 491 6.47 -15.12 1.61
C PRO A 491 7.20 -15.21 0.27
N PHE A 492 6.92 -14.27 -0.64
CA PHE A 492 7.53 -14.29 -1.96
C PHE A 492 8.90 -13.61 -1.98
N TRP A 493 9.01 -12.47 -1.32
CA TRP A 493 10.17 -11.60 -1.47
C TRP A 493 10.97 -11.41 -0.18
N VAL A 494 10.34 -10.95 0.90
CA VAL A 494 11.05 -10.67 2.16
C VAL A 494 11.77 -11.92 2.69
N MET A 495 11.04 -13.03 2.81
CA MET A 495 11.57 -14.29 3.30
C MET A 495 12.74 -14.78 2.44
N ARG A 496 12.59 -14.67 1.10
CA ARG A 496 13.63 -15.13 0.16
C ARG A 496 14.88 -14.24 0.19
N MET A 497 14.73 -12.93 0.31
CA MET A 497 15.88 -12.03 0.49
C MET A 497 16.62 -12.32 1.79
N MET A 498 15.91 -12.60 2.87
CA MET A 498 16.51 -12.90 4.18
C MET A 498 17.42 -14.12 4.12
N PHE A 499 16.91 -15.27 3.69
CA PHE A 499 17.75 -16.47 3.65
C PHE A 499 18.86 -16.38 2.58
N SER A 500 18.59 -15.73 1.43
CA SER A 500 19.62 -15.57 0.39
C SER A 500 20.73 -14.62 0.85
N GLY A 501 20.39 -13.48 1.46
CA GLY A 501 21.37 -12.54 1.99
C GLY A 501 22.26 -13.19 3.05
N ILE A 502 21.66 -13.84 4.04
CA ILE A 502 22.41 -14.53 5.12
C ILE A 502 23.31 -15.62 4.54
N GLU A 503 22.81 -16.46 3.63
CA GLU A 503 23.56 -17.58 3.07
C GLU A 503 24.73 -17.11 2.20
N GLN A 504 24.58 -16.06 1.41
CA GLN A 504 25.59 -15.63 0.44
C GLN A 504 26.58 -14.61 1.01
N THR A 505 26.14 -13.76 1.94
CA THR A 505 26.96 -12.66 2.48
C THR A 505 27.33 -12.82 3.94
N GLY A 506 26.67 -13.71 4.66
CA GLY A 506 26.84 -13.89 6.11
C GLY A 506 26.17 -12.79 6.95
N GLN A 507 25.35 -11.94 6.35
CA GLN A 507 24.68 -10.80 7.00
C GLN A 507 23.20 -10.73 6.60
N VAL A 508 22.36 -10.18 7.49
CA VAL A 508 20.98 -9.83 7.12
C VAL A 508 20.99 -8.78 6.02
N PRO A 509 20.08 -8.84 5.04
CA PRO A 509 20.08 -7.90 3.93
C PRO A 509 19.54 -6.52 4.26
N PHE A 510 18.81 -6.36 5.36
CA PHE A 510 18.21 -5.10 5.83
C PHE A 510 17.88 -5.14 7.32
N ASP A 511 17.93 -3.94 7.96
CA ASP A 511 17.68 -3.81 9.40
C ASP A 511 16.18 -3.82 9.74
N THR A 512 15.39 -3.16 8.89
CA THR A 512 13.95 -2.96 9.13
C THR A 512 13.13 -3.32 7.89
N VAL A 513 12.00 -4.02 8.12
CA VAL A 513 10.97 -4.28 7.12
C VAL A 513 9.74 -3.47 7.47
N LEU A 514 9.53 -2.36 6.77
CA LEU A 514 8.33 -1.54 6.88
C LEU A 514 7.24 -2.13 5.97
N ILE A 515 6.19 -2.62 6.60
CA ILE A 515 5.06 -3.23 5.89
C ILE A 515 3.94 -2.20 5.74
N HIS A 516 3.48 -2.00 4.52
CA HIS A 516 2.27 -1.25 4.23
C HIS A 516 1.10 -2.18 3.85
N GLY A 517 -0.12 -1.66 3.94
CA GLY A 517 -1.33 -2.33 3.48
C GLY A 517 -1.60 -2.11 1.99
N LEU A 518 -2.69 -2.66 1.51
CA LEU A 518 -3.12 -2.52 0.13
C LEU A 518 -3.98 -1.26 -0.05
N VAL A 519 -3.89 -0.65 -1.24
CA VAL A 519 -4.82 0.42 -1.62
C VAL A 519 -6.08 -0.22 -2.19
N ARG A 520 -7.22 0.12 -1.57
CA ARG A 520 -8.55 -0.36 -1.94
C ARG A 520 -9.39 0.78 -2.53
N ASP A 521 -10.41 0.42 -3.30
CA ASP A 521 -11.37 1.41 -3.80
C ASP A 521 -12.24 2.01 -2.67
N GLU A 522 -13.09 2.97 -2.98
CA GLU A 522 -13.98 3.62 -2.00
C GLU A 522 -14.91 2.63 -1.27
N LEU A 523 -15.25 1.51 -1.90
CA LEU A 523 -16.07 0.44 -1.33
C LEU A 523 -15.27 -0.57 -0.50
N GLY A 524 -13.94 -0.42 -0.45
CA GLY A 524 -13.04 -1.32 0.28
C GLY A 524 -12.68 -2.59 -0.49
N ARG A 525 -12.93 -2.67 -1.79
CA ARG A 525 -12.57 -3.81 -2.63
C ARG A 525 -11.12 -3.68 -3.10
N LYS A 526 -10.44 -4.80 -3.27
CA LYS A 526 -9.10 -4.84 -3.89
C LYS A 526 -9.19 -4.27 -5.31
N MET A 527 -8.28 -3.37 -5.65
CA MET A 527 -8.20 -2.84 -7.01
C MET A 527 -7.61 -3.90 -7.95
N SER A 528 -8.28 -4.15 -9.07
CA SER A 528 -7.79 -5.06 -10.10
C SER A 528 -8.24 -4.62 -11.49
N LYS A 529 -7.48 -5.02 -12.50
CA LYS A 529 -7.84 -4.75 -13.92
C LYS A 529 -9.12 -5.49 -14.31
N SER A 530 -9.36 -6.68 -13.76
CA SER A 530 -10.54 -7.50 -14.01
C SER A 530 -11.83 -6.88 -13.48
N LEU A 531 -11.77 -6.18 -12.35
CA LEU A 531 -12.91 -5.46 -11.78
C LEU A 531 -13.11 -4.06 -12.38
N GLY A 532 -12.19 -3.59 -13.21
CA GLY A 532 -12.26 -2.25 -13.82
C GLY A 532 -12.20 -1.09 -12.81
N ASN A 533 -11.76 -1.34 -11.58
CA ASN A 533 -11.64 -0.37 -10.51
C ASN A 533 -10.19 0.07 -10.24
N GLY A 534 -9.25 -0.33 -11.11
CA GLY A 534 -7.86 0.10 -11.07
C GLY A 534 -7.73 1.57 -11.49
N ILE A 535 -6.99 2.34 -10.71
CA ILE A 535 -6.74 3.77 -10.94
C ILE A 535 -5.29 3.95 -11.36
N ASP A 536 -5.06 4.63 -12.48
CA ASP A 536 -3.71 5.01 -12.92
C ASP A 536 -3.24 6.23 -12.10
N PRO A 537 -2.10 6.13 -11.40
CA PRO A 537 -1.53 7.27 -10.68
C PRO A 537 -1.28 8.51 -11.56
N LEU A 538 -0.93 8.31 -12.84
CA LEU A 538 -0.70 9.43 -13.75
C LEU A 538 -1.95 10.25 -14.05
N GLU A 539 -3.11 9.60 -14.17
CA GLU A 539 -4.38 10.31 -14.36
C GLU A 539 -4.71 11.19 -13.14
N VAL A 540 -4.39 10.70 -11.95
CA VAL A 540 -4.56 11.45 -10.70
C VAL A 540 -3.58 12.62 -10.62
N ILE A 541 -2.31 12.39 -10.96
CA ILE A 541 -1.28 13.43 -11.01
C ILE A 541 -1.66 14.53 -12.02
N ASP A 542 -2.13 14.14 -13.18
CA ASP A 542 -2.55 15.08 -14.25
C ASP A 542 -3.70 15.98 -13.79
N LYS A 543 -4.60 15.47 -12.97
CA LYS A 543 -5.79 16.15 -12.47
C LYS A 543 -5.53 17.00 -11.24
N TYR A 544 -4.69 16.52 -10.32
CA TYR A 544 -4.54 17.10 -8.98
C TYR A 544 -3.11 17.50 -8.61
N GLY A 545 -2.11 17.00 -9.34
CA GLY A 545 -0.69 17.13 -9.04
C GLY A 545 -0.13 15.97 -8.21
N ALA A 546 1.19 15.76 -8.33
CA ALA A 546 1.91 14.72 -7.62
C ALA A 546 1.90 14.93 -6.10
N ASP A 547 2.10 16.16 -5.63
CA ASP A 547 2.06 16.49 -4.21
C ASP A 547 0.72 16.15 -3.55
N ALA A 548 -0.41 16.40 -4.23
CA ALA A 548 -1.73 16.07 -3.72
C ALA A 548 -1.92 14.56 -3.59
N LEU A 549 -1.44 13.78 -4.56
CA LEU A 549 -1.48 12.32 -4.50
C LEU A 549 -0.59 11.79 -3.36
N ARG A 550 0.67 12.22 -3.30
CA ARG A 550 1.64 11.80 -2.27
C ARG A 550 1.12 12.10 -0.87
N PHE A 551 0.63 13.30 -0.64
CA PHE A 551 0.05 13.70 0.65
C PHE A 551 -1.14 12.83 1.03
N THR A 552 -2.03 12.52 0.07
CA THR A 552 -3.19 11.65 0.29
C THR A 552 -2.77 10.23 0.65
N LEU A 553 -1.75 9.69 -0.02
CA LEU A 553 -1.23 8.34 0.24
C LEU A 553 -0.50 8.24 1.57
N ALA A 554 0.14 9.32 2.03
CA ALA A 554 0.79 9.36 3.34
C ALA A 554 -0.22 9.63 4.46
N ASN A 555 -1.17 10.56 4.26
CA ASN A 555 -2.12 10.96 5.28
C ASN A 555 -3.17 9.86 5.54
N GLY A 556 -3.26 9.44 6.79
CA GLY A 556 -4.12 8.33 7.22
C GLY A 556 -3.55 6.94 6.90
N ASN A 557 -2.30 6.86 6.42
CA ASN A 557 -1.56 5.62 6.35
C ASN A 557 -1.10 5.21 7.75
N SER A 558 -1.36 3.95 8.09
CA SER A 558 -0.83 3.32 9.30
C SER A 558 -0.13 2.02 8.88
N PRO A 559 1.07 1.74 9.39
CA PRO A 559 1.83 0.55 8.99
C PRO A 559 1.01 -0.73 9.01
N GLY A 560 1.02 -1.45 7.89
CA GLY A 560 0.35 -2.75 7.72
C GLY A 560 -1.18 -2.70 7.61
N ASN A 561 -1.81 -1.54 7.55
CA ASN A 561 -3.25 -1.42 7.37
C ASN A 561 -3.60 -1.00 5.94
N ASP A 562 -4.68 -1.60 5.41
CA ASP A 562 -5.21 -1.21 4.11
C ASP A 562 -5.77 0.21 4.17
N MET A 563 -5.61 0.94 3.07
CA MET A 563 -6.17 2.28 2.93
C MET A 563 -7.23 2.33 1.82
N ARG A 564 -8.24 3.17 2.01
CA ARG A 564 -9.26 3.44 0.98
C ARG A 564 -8.91 4.71 0.23
N TYR A 565 -8.75 4.57 -1.07
CA TYR A 565 -8.54 5.68 -1.98
C TYR A 565 -9.88 6.38 -2.28
N SER A 566 -9.84 7.71 -2.38
CA SER A 566 -10.97 8.54 -2.80
C SER A 566 -10.48 9.82 -3.47
N ASP A 567 -11.06 10.18 -4.60
CA ASP A 567 -10.79 11.44 -5.32
C ASP A 567 -11.05 12.67 -4.44
N LYS A 568 -12.04 12.61 -3.56
CA LYS A 568 -12.34 13.70 -2.61
C LYS A 568 -11.19 13.98 -1.64
N LYS A 569 -10.47 12.94 -1.21
CA LYS A 569 -9.29 13.11 -0.35
C LYS A 569 -8.16 13.77 -1.12
N VAL A 570 -7.93 13.38 -2.36
CA VAL A 570 -6.91 14.00 -3.22
C VAL A 570 -7.24 15.47 -3.50
N GLU A 571 -8.50 15.78 -3.73
CA GLU A 571 -8.96 17.16 -3.89
C GLU A 571 -8.75 17.99 -2.63
N ALA A 572 -8.99 17.43 -1.45
CA ALA A 572 -8.71 18.09 -0.18
C ALA A 572 -7.20 18.38 -0.01
N SER A 573 -6.34 17.42 -0.40
CA SER A 573 -4.89 17.58 -0.38
C SER A 573 -4.41 18.66 -1.35
N ARG A 574 -5.00 18.75 -2.54
CA ARG A 574 -4.76 19.86 -3.49
C ARG A 574 -5.16 21.21 -2.88
N ASN A 575 -6.30 21.26 -2.21
CA ASN A 575 -6.77 22.49 -1.55
C ASN A 575 -5.84 22.91 -0.41
N PHE A 576 -5.25 21.95 0.28
CA PHE A 576 -4.20 22.21 1.28
C PHE A 576 -2.95 22.83 0.65
N ALA A 577 -2.46 22.28 -0.47
CA ALA A 577 -1.34 22.88 -1.21
C ALA A 577 -1.65 24.33 -1.61
N ASN A 578 -2.86 24.60 -2.09
CA ASN A 578 -3.28 25.96 -2.44
C ASN A 578 -3.37 26.87 -1.20
N LYS A 579 -3.78 26.39 -0.03
CA LYS A 579 -3.78 27.19 1.21
C LYS A 579 -2.36 27.58 1.61
N LEU A 580 -1.44 26.62 1.59
CA LEU A 580 -0.01 26.85 1.84
C LEU A 580 0.57 27.88 0.86
N TRP A 581 0.27 27.71 -0.43
CA TRP A 581 0.67 28.65 -1.48
C TRP A 581 0.18 30.07 -1.24
N ASN A 582 -1.07 30.23 -0.86
CA ASN A 582 -1.64 31.54 -0.56
C ASN A 582 -1.04 32.17 0.70
N ALA A 583 -0.72 31.38 1.70
CA ALA A 583 0.00 31.83 2.89
C ALA A 583 1.41 32.35 2.52
N ALA A 584 2.16 31.58 1.72
CA ALA A 584 3.47 31.98 1.23
C ALA A 584 3.40 33.24 0.38
N ARG A 585 2.42 33.30 -0.53
CA ARG A 585 2.18 34.49 -1.38
C ARG A 585 1.88 35.73 -0.53
N PHE A 586 1.04 35.59 0.52
CA PHE A 586 0.80 36.69 1.46
C PHE A 586 2.09 37.17 2.12
N ILE A 587 2.94 36.25 2.59
CA ILE A 587 4.23 36.59 3.20
C ILE A 587 5.08 37.35 2.19
N LEU A 588 5.32 36.79 1.02
CA LEU A 588 6.17 37.40 -0.04
C LEU A 588 5.69 38.79 -0.45
N MET A 589 4.39 39.03 -0.50
CA MET A 589 3.83 40.36 -0.80
C MET A 589 4.13 41.43 0.26
N ASN A 590 4.47 41.02 1.47
CA ASN A 590 4.84 41.90 2.58
C ASN A 590 6.35 42.09 2.74
N LEU A 591 7.17 41.33 1.97
CA LEU A 591 8.63 41.46 2.01
C LEU A 591 9.10 42.54 1.04
N ASP A 592 10.16 43.22 1.40
CA ASP A 592 10.84 44.22 0.58
C ASP A 592 12.23 43.80 0.07
N GLY A 593 12.68 42.59 0.50
CA GLY A 593 13.96 41.98 0.11
C GLY A 593 15.14 42.39 0.99
N SER A 594 14.88 43.07 2.08
CA SER A 594 15.90 43.42 3.10
C SER A 594 15.85 42.50 4.32
N GLU A 595 14.86 41.61 4.38
CA GLU A 595 14.63 40.76 5.52
C GLU A 595 15.65 39.62 5.61
N GLN A 596 16.06 39.31 6.84
CA GLN A 596 16.92 38.19 7.19
C GLN A 596 16.05 36.98 7.62
N ALA A 597 16.54 35.79 7.36
CA ALA A 597 15.86 34.54 7.77
C ALA A 597 16.02 34.22 9.26
N GLU A 598 16.88 34.95 9.97
CA GLU A 598 17.12 34.76 11.39
C GLU A 598 16.00 35.38 12.24
N LEU A 599 15.76 34.80 13.41
CA LEU A 599 14.79 35.31 14.37
C LEU A 599 15.26 36.66 14.95
N PRO A 600 14.30 37.60 15.23
CA PRO A 600 14.63 38.83 15.93
C PRO A 600 14.99 38.55 17.40
N GLU A 601 15.74 39.46 18.03
CA GLU A 601 16.11 39.35 19.45
C GLU A 601 14.88 39.52 20.36
N GLU A 602 13.97 40.43 20.02
CA GLU A 602 12.75 40.66 20.75
C GLU A 602 11.55 39.98 20.05
N LEU A 603 10.88 39.13 20.77
CA LEU A 603 9.71 38.38 20.32
C LEU A 603 8.45 38.83 21.02
N ALA A 604 7.37 39.09 20.28
CA ALA A 604 6.05 39.36 20.82
C ALA A 604 5.39 38.10 21.39
N LEU A 605 4.29 38.24 22.12
CA LEU A 605 3.55 37.13 22.71
C LEU A 605 3.14 36.08 21.68
N GLU A 606 2.55 36.51 20.57
CA GLU A 606 2.13 35.63 19.49
C GLU A 606 3.31 34.96 18.73
N ASP A 607 4.49 35.62 18.70
CA ASP A 607 5.69 35.05 18.11
C ASP A 607 6.21 33.89 18.96
N LYS A 608 6.31 34.09 20.26
CA LYS A 608 6.74 33.08 21.22
C LYS A 608 5.77 31.89 21.19
N TRP A 609 4.49 32.15 21.13
CA TRP A 609 3.46 31.11 21.03
C TRP A 609 3.62 30.25 19.77
N VAL A 610 3.71 30.85 18.58
CA VAL A 610 3.84 30.07 17.35
C VAL A 610 5.17 29.35 17.26
N LEU A 611 6.26 29.96 17.76
CA LEU A 611 7.58 29.34 17.78
C LEU A 611 7.65 28.13 18.72
N SER A 612 6.98 28.22 19.87
CA SER A 612 6.89 27.10 20.83
C SER A 612 6.14 25.91 20.22
N LEU A 613 4.96 26.18 19.62
CA LEU A 613 4.20 25.13 18.92
C LEU A 613 4.95 24.58 17.70
N TYR A 614 5.65 25.40 16.95
CA TYR A 614 6.52 24.95 15.86
C TYR A 614 7.64 24.04 16.39
N ASN A 615 8.25 24.40 17.50
CA ASN A 615 9.34 23.64 18.11
C ASN A 615 8.87 22.25 18.57
N ASP A 616 7.68 22.17 19.15
CA ASP A 616 7.03 20.89 19.46
C ASP A 616 6.68 20.09 18.21
N LEU A 617 6.22 20.75 17.14
CA LEU A 617 5.98 20.12 15.87
C LEU A 617 7.26 19.46 15.30
N VAL A 618 8.41 20.13 15.39
CA VAL A 618 9.71 19.57 14.93
C VAL A 618 10.00 18.25 15.65
N ARG A 619 9.84 18.22 16.97
CA ARG A 619 10.04 17.03 17.79
C ARG A 619 9.04 15.92 17.40
N GLU A 620 7.76 16.25 17.37
CA GLU A 620 6.71 15.28 17.08
C GLU A 620 6.82 14.67 15.68
N VAL A 621 7.09 15.48 14.66
CA VAL A 621 7.26 15.00 13.28
C VAL A 621 8.49 14.10 13.19
N THR A 622 9.61 14.52 13.77
CA THR A 622 10.85 13.73 13.78
C THR A 622 10.65 12.38 14.48
N ASP A 623 10.07 12.39 15.69
CA ASP A 623 9.80 11.16 16.45
C ASP A 623 8.87 10.18 15.71
N ASN A 624 7.85 10.70 15.00
CA ASN A 624 6.95 9.85 14.21
C ASN A 624 7.62 9.31 12.95
N LEU A 625 8.47 10.07 12.28
CA LEU A 625 9.26 9.57 11.14
C LEU A 625 10.22 8.45 11.57
N GLU A 626 10.92 8.61 12.69
CA GLU A 626 11.82 7.60 13.25
C GLU A 626 11.09 6.30 13.67
N ARG A 627 9.80 6.41 14.00
CA ARG A 627 8.94 5.26 14.33
C ARG A 627 8.17 4.71 13.14
N PHE A 628 8.39 5.24 11.95
CA PHE A 628 7.65 4.90 10.72
C PHE A 628 6.15 5.22 10.77
N GLU A 629 5.70 6.11 11.66
CA GLU A 629 4.32 6.57 11.77
C GLU A 629 4.09 7.79 10.85
N LEU A 630 4.32 7.58 9.54
CA LEU A 630 4.33 8.65 8.54
C LEU A 630 2.99 9.38 8.44
N GLY A 631 1.88 8.65 8.62
CA GLY A 631 0.54 9.21 8.60
C GLY A 631 0.27 10.15 9.77
N ILE A 632 0.85 9.87 10.95
CA ILE A 632 0.75 10.75 12.11
C ILE A 632 1.60 12.00 11.89
N ALA A 633 2.83 11.82 11.39
CA ALA A 633 3.73 12.95 11.11
C ALA A 633 3.08 13.97 10.16
N VAL A 634 2.50 13.52 9.06
CA VAL A 634 1.87 14.40 8.07
C VAL A 634 0.58 15.05 8.59
N GLN A 635 -0.18 14.37 9.45
CA GLN A 635 -1.37 14.97 10.08
C GLN A 635 -1.00 16.11 11.03
N LYS A 636 0.06 15.93 11.83
CA LYS A 636 0.60 16.99 12.70
C LYS A 636 1.01 18.23 11.90
N LEU A 637 1.67 18.02 10.76
CA LEU A 637 2.02 19.10 9.83
C LEU A 637 0.78 19.81 9.28
N TYR A 638 -0.23 19.04 8.88
CA TYR A 638 -1.48 19.60 8.38
C TYR A 638 -2.16 20.49 9.43
N ASP A 639 -2.33 19.96 10.64
CA ASP A 639 -2.99 20.66 11.74
C ASP A 639 -2.25 21.97 12.10
N PHE A 640 -0.92 21.92 12.21
CA PHE A 640 -0.14 23.13 12.49
C PHE A 640 -0.26 24.16 11.36
N ILE A 641 -0.08 23.76 10.11
CA ILE A 641 -0.11 24.69 8.97
C ILE A 641 -1.50 25.30 8.84
N TRP A 642 -2.55 24.47 8.93
CA TRP A 642 -3.91 24.93 8.70
C TRP A 642 -4.46 25.71 9.87
N ASP A 643 -4.46 25.12 11.07
CA ASP A 643 -5.19 25.64 12.22
C ASP A 643 -4.38 26.64 13.05
N VAL A 644 -3.04 26.47 13.12
CA VAL A 644 -2.18 27.34 13.93
C VAL A 644 -1.60 28.47 13.07
N PHE A 645 -0.85 28.10 12.02
CA PHE A 645 -0.09 29.09 11.25
C PHE A 645 -0.99 29.97 10.37
N CYS A 646 -1.85 29.33 9.55
CA CYS A 646 -2.69 30.08 8.62
C CYS A 646 -3.89 30.76 9.31
N ASP A 647 -4.59 30.07 10.19
CA ASP A 647 -5.85 30.58 10.75
C ASP A 647 -5.65 31.55 11.91
N TRP A 648 -4.51 31.43 12.61
CA TRP A 648 -4.22 32.31 13.75
C TRP A 648 -2.98 33.18 13.54
N TYR A 649 -1.80 32.59 13.41
CA TYR A 649 -0.57 33.38 13.45
C TYR A 649 -0.50 34.45 12.34
N ILE A 650 -0.82 34.08 11.10
CA ILE A 650 -0.86 35.03 9.98
C ILE A 650 -1.86 36.17 10.27
N GLU A 651 -3.02 35.89 10.83
CA GLU A 651 -4.04 36.89 11.14
C GLU A 651 -3.59 37.85 12.27
N LEU A 652 -2.87 37.33 13.25
CA LEU A 652 -2.26 38.12 14.31
C LEU A 652 -1.14 39.01 13.76
N ALA A 653 -0.24 38.44 12.96
CA ALA A 653 0.89 39.15 12.35
C ALA A 653 0.41 40.30 11.45
N LYS A 654 -0.75 40.21 10.80
CA LYS A 654 -1.33 41.29 9.99
C LYS A 654 -1.49 42.59 10.77
N ILE A 655 -1.72 42.55 12.07
CA ILE A 655 -1.89 43.72 12.93
C ILE A 655 -0.58 44.51 12.96
N ARG A 656 0.53 43.84 13.19
CA ARG A 656 1.87 44.45 13.23
C ARG A 656 2.35 44.90 11.86
N LEU A 657 2.09 44.10 10.82
CA LEU A 657 2.41 44.44 9.43
C LEU A 657 1.72 45.77 9.00
N GLN A 658 0.47 45.99 9.45
CA GLN A 658 -0.26 47.24 9.17
C GLN A 658 0.29 48.44 9.93
N LYS A 659 0.88 48.21 11.12
CA LYS A 659 1.50 49.31 11.90
C LYS A 659 2.79 49.84 11.27
N GLY A 660 3.51 48.99 10.56
CA GLY A 660 4.83 49.31 9.98
C GLY A 660 5.94 49.36 11.03
N GLY A 661 7.09 49.86 10.65
CA GLY A 661 8.26 50.04 11.52
C GLY A 661 8.83 48.71 12.07
N GLU A 662 9.46 48.79 13.24
CA GLU A 662 10.12 47.65 13.87
C GLU A 662 9.19 46.44 14.17
N PRO A 663 7.96 46.64 14.70
CA PRO A 663 7.03 45.54 14.91
C PRO A 663 6.72 44.76 13.62
N ALA A 664 6.63 45.44 12.48
CA ALA A 664 6.39 44.81 11.21
C ALA A 664 7.62 44.01 10.74
N GLN A 665 8.83 44.53 10.93
CA GLN A 665 10.08 43.85 10.60
C GLN A 665 10.25 42.58 11.43
N CYS A 666 9.97 42.65 12.74
CA CYS A 666 9.99 41.46 13.60
C CYS A 666 8.97 40.39 13.11
N ALA A 667 7.73 40.80 12.83
CA ALA A 667 6.70 39.89 12.33
C ALA A 667 7.10 39.22 10.99
N LYS A 668 7.69 39.98 10.06
CA LYS A 668 8.21 39.46 8.79
C LYS A 668 9.25 38.37 9.00
N ARG A 669 10.24 38.61 9.89
CA ARG A 669 11.32 37.65 10.18
C ARG A 669 10.74 36.34 10.78
N VAL A 670 9.82 36.42 11.73
CA VAL A 670 9.18 35.23 12.31
C VAL A 670 8.33 34.48 11.27
N LEU A 671 7.60 35.19 10.40
CA LEU A 671 6.84 34.59 9.29
C LEU A 671 7.76 33.82 8.33
N ILE A 672 8.91 34.40 7.96
CA ILE A 672 9.91 33.74 7.09
C ILE A 672 10.48 32.51 7.80
N TYR A 673 10.89 32.66 9.06
CA TYR A 673 11.51 31.58 9.84
C TYR A 673 10.55 30.38 9.96
N VAL A 674 9.32 30.60 10.42
CA VAL A 674 8.34 29.52 10.57
C VAL A 674 7.99 28.90 9.23
N MET A 675 7.69 29.70 8.20
CA MET A 675 7.37 29.18 6.87
C MET A 675 8.52 28.35 6.31
N SER A 676 9.75 28.87 6.29
CA SER A 676 10.89 28.15 5.72
C SER A 676 11.14 26.81 6.39
N ASN A 677 11.03 26.75 7.72
CA ASN A 677 11.27 25.52 8.46
C ASN A 677 10.10 24.54 8.39
N VAL A 678 8.85 25.03 8.34
CA VAL A 678 7.67 24.17 8.09
C VAL A 678 7.72 23.57 6.69
N LEU A 679 8.18 24.31 5.69
CA LEU A 679 8.40 23.77 4.34
C LEU A 679 9.43 22.65 4.34
N LYS A 680 10.50 22.75 5.14
CA LYS A 680 11.50 21.67 5.30
C LYS A 680 10.87 20.41 5.89
N LEU A 681 10.05 20.55 6.94
CA LEU A 681 9.33 19.42 7.55
C LEU A 681 8.31 18.77 6.59
N LEU A 682 7.66 19.56 5.74
CA LEU A 682 6.68 19.10 4.78
C LEU A 682 7.29 18.54 3.49
N HIS A 683 8.53 18.94 3.15
CA HIS A 683 9.17 18.58 1.88
C HIS A 683 9.19 17.10 1.56
N PRO A 684 9.43 16.16 2.48
CA PRO A 684 9.36 14.74 2.18
C PRO A 684 7.99 14.29 1.64
N PHE A 685 6.92 14.94 2.07
CA PHE A 685 5.53 14.61 1.72
C PHE A 685 5.04 15.31 0.46
N MET A 686 5.38 16.60 0.31
CA MET A 686 4.94 17.47 -0.80
C MET A 686 6.14 18.20 -1.41
N PRO A 687 7.01 17.48 -2.13
CA PRO A 687 8.31 18.01 -2.52
C PRO A 687 8.24 19.17 -3.51
N PHE A 688 7.26 19.21 -4.42
CA PHE A 688 7.23 20.20 -5.49
C PHE A 688 6.79 21.58 -5.02
N VAL A 689 5.66 21.67 -4.32
CA VAL A 689 5.14 22.95 -3.82
C VAL A 689 6.08 23.55 -2.77
N THR A 690 6.72 22.70 -1.96
CA THR A 690 7.66 23.15 -0.92
C THR A 690 8.96 23.70 -1.52
N GLU A 691 9.51 23.04 -2.54
CA GLU A 691 10.69 23.54 -3.27
C GLU A 691 10.39 24.89 -3.91
N GLU A 692 9.26 24.99 -4.65
CA GLU A 692 8.89 26.23 -5.36
C GLU A 692 8.71 27.44 -4.43
N ILE A 693 8.04 27.22 -3.30
CA ILE A 693 7.87 28.27 -2.30
C ILE A 693 9.20 28.64 -1.66
N TRP A 694 10.00 27.64 -1.27
CA TRP A 694 11.27 27.83 -0.59
C TRP A 694 12.26 28.62 -1.47
N GLN A 695 12.33 28.30 -2.76
CA GLN A 695 13.13 29.04 -3.75
C GLN A 695 12.72 30.51 -3.92
N SER A 696 11.53 30.86 -3.46
CA SER A 696 11.00 32.23 -3.53
C SER A 696 11.20 33.03 -2.24
N LEU A 697 11.47 32.33 -1.12
CA LEU A 697 11.77 32.95 0.19
C LEU A 697 13.27 33.25 0.32
N PRO A 698 13.66 34.13 1.24
CA PRO A 698 15.06 34.25 1.64
C PRO A 698 15.55 32.92 2.22
N HIS A 699 16.59 32.35 1.61
CA HIS A 699 17.15 31.04 2.01
C HIS A 699 18.63 30.96 1.71
N GLU A 700 19.31 29.97 2.30
CA GLU A 700 20.68 29.56 1.99
C GLU A 700 20.65 28.15 1.38
N GLY A 701 21.57 27.88 0.45
CA GLY A 701 21.70 26.60 -0.23
C GLY A 701 21.00 26.56 -1.60
N GLU A 702 21.19 25.47 -2.32
CA GLU A 702 20.73 25.32 -3.70
C GLU A 702 19.31 24.78 -3.78
N SER A 703 18.95 23.84 -2.90
CA SER A 703 17.64 23.17 -2.86
C SER A 703 17.23 22.86 -1.43
N ILE A 704 15.92 22.92 -1.16
CA ILE A 704 15.36 22.50 0.11
C ILE A 704 15.67 21.03 0.41
N MET A 705 15.79 20.20 -0.62
CA MET A 705 16.05 18.77 -0.54
C MET A 705 17.38 18.44 0.17
N VAL A 706 18.38 19.28 0.05
CA VAL A 706 19.70 19.13 0.66
C VAL A 706 19.94 20.12 1.80
N SER A 707 18.90 20.87 2.20
CA SER A 707 18.95 21.73 3.37
C SER A 707 18.90 20.90 4.65
N ALA A 708 19.42 21.44 5.76
CA ALA A 708 19.41 20.77 7.04
C ALA A 708 17.98 20.60 7.58
N TRP A 709 17.68 19.41 8.11
CA TRP A 709 16.43 19.12 8.82
C TRP A 709 16.32 20.00 10.08
N PRO A 710 15.16 20.61 10.34
CA PRO A 710 14.96 21.43 11.53
C PRO A 710 15.21 20.64 12.81
N GLN A 711 15.79 21.30 13.80
CA GLN A 711 16.13 20.70 15.08
C GLN A 711 15.29 21.32 16.20
N TYR A 712 14.86 20.49 17.13
CA TYR A 712 14.24 20.95 18.36
C TYR A 712 15.23 21.77 19.19
N SER A 713 14.77 22.88 19.79
CA SER A 713 15.61 23.75 20.62
C SER A 713 14.88 24.17 21.90
N GLU A 714 15.48 23.90 23.04
CA GLU A 714 14.93 24.35 24.33
C GLU A 714 14.75 25.87 24.44
N SER A 715 15.53 26.63 23.67
CA SER A 715 15.42 28.11 23.65
C SER A 715 14.12 28.62 23.02
N LEU A 716 13.39 27.78 22.32
CA LEU A 716 12.09 28.08 21.69
C LEU A 716 10.90 27.53 22.47
N CYS A 717 11.07 27.11 23.71
CA CYS A 717 10.00 26.63 24.58
C CYS A 717 9.44 27.79 25.41
N PHE A 718 8.24 28.23 25.12
CA PHE A 718 7.58 29.38 25.74
C PHE A 718 6.24 28.96 26.36
N ALA A 719 6.26 28.03 27.33
CA ALA A 719 5.05 27.44 27.91
C ALA A 719 4.11 28.46 28.55
N ALA A 720 4.66 29.52 29.19
CA ALA A 720 3.84 30.60 29.81
C ALA A 720 3.09 31.40 28.72
N GLU A 721 3.74 31.69 27.61
CA GLU A 721 3.16 32.44 26.51
C GLU A 721 2.15 31.57 25.72
N GLU A 722 2.34 30.26 25.68
CA GLU A 722 1.32 29.34 25.15
C GLU A 722 0.05 29.36 25.97
N GLU A 723 0.17 29.29 27.31
CA GLU A 723 -0.98 29.34 28.20
C GLU A 723 -1.74 30.68 28.05
N GLN A 724 -1.00 31.79 27.99
CA GLN A 724 -1.59 33.12 27.78
C GLN A 724 -2.34 33.22 26.46
N MET A 725 -1.73 32.74 25.36
CA MET A 725 -2.39 32.77 24.05
C MET A 725 -3.59 31.82 23.98
N ASN A 726 -3.57 30.67 24.64
CA ASN A 726 -4.71 29.76 24.70
C ASN A 726 -5.92 30.43 25.39
N MET A 727 -5.70 31.15 26.53
CA MET A 727 -6.76 31.93 27.20
C MET A 727 -7.37 32.98 26.27
N ILE A 728 -6.53 33.71 25.52
CA ILE A 728 -6.96 34.74 24.58
C ILE A 728 -7.75 34.12 23.42
N MET A 729 -7.24 33.03 22.84
CA MET A 729 -7.87 32.36 21.71
C MET A 729 -9.23 31.76 22.10
N ASP A 730 -9.36 31.19 23.30
CA ASP A 730 -10.62 30.66 23.79
C ASP A 730 -11.66 31.78 24.00
N ALA A 731 -11.24 32.93 24.52
CA ALA A 731 -12.10 34.10 24.61
C ALA A 731 -12.55 34.58 23.22
N VAL A 732 -11.64 34.68 22.24
CA VAL A 732 -11.97 35.05 20.85
C VAL A 732 -12.96 34.07 20.25
N ARG A 733 -12.73 32.76 20.42
CA ARG A 733 -13.62 31.70 19.92
C ARG A 733 -15.00 31.80 20.54
N ALA A 734 -15.07 31.97 21.87
CA ALA A 734 -16.32 32.09 22.60
C ALA A 734 -17.14 33.33 22.17
N ILE A 735 -16.47 34.46 21.93
CA ILE A 735 -17.12 35.67 21.40
C ILE A 735 -17.64 35.43 19.97
N ARG A 736 -16.83 34.86 19.10
CA ARG A 736 -17.23 34.56 17.72
C ARG A 736 -18.42 33.61 17.67
N ASN A 737 -18.41 32.56 18.48
CA ASN A 737 -19.50 31.59 18.57
C ASN A 737 -20.79 32.27 19.04
N ARG A 738 -20.72 33.09 20.11
CA ARG A 738 -21.88 33.84 20.61
C ARG A 738 -22.43 34.79 19.56
N ARG A 739 -21.57 35.53 18.87
CA ARG A 739 -21.97 36.43 17.78
C ARG A 739 -22.64 35.68 16.61
N ALA A 740 -22.12 34.51 16.26
CA ALA A 740 -22.71 33.64 15.23
C ALA A 740 -24.11 33.12 15.67
N GLU A 741 -24.25 32.66 16.92
CA GLU A 741 -25.54 32.22 17.48
C GLU A 741 -26.59 33.33 17.45
N MET A 742 -26.16 34.57 17.69
CA MET A 742 -27.01 35.75 17.67
C MET A 742 -27.15 36.37 16.27
N ASN A 743 -26.61 35.75 15.21
CA ASN A 743 -26.62 36.25 13.85
C ASN A 743 -26.08 37.70 13.68
N VAL A 744 -25.07 38.08 14.49
CA VAL A 744 -24.45 39.40 14.43
C VAL A 744 -23.54 39.49 13.18
N PRO A 745 -23.77 40.48 12.29
CA PRO A 745 -22.92 40.69 11.12
C PRO A 745 -21.45 40.90 11.49
N HIS A 746 -20.51 40.37 10.72
CA HIS A 746 -19.07 40.55 10.96
C HIS A 746 -18.63 42.03 10.97
N SER A 747 -19.29 42.88 10.19
CA SER A 747 -19.01 44.32 10.11
C SER A 747 -19.41 45.08 11.35
N LYS A 748 -20.37 44.59 12.16
CA LYS A 748 -20.85 45.26 13.38
C LYS A 748 -19.83 45.05 14.48
N LYS A 749 -19.30 46.12 15.01
CA LYS A 749 -18.38 46.13 16.17
C LYS A 749 -19.14 46.38 17.45
N ALA A 750 -18.68 45.79 18.55
CA ALA A 750 -19.28 45.93 19.87
C ALA A 750 -18.19 46.22 20.91
N LYS A 751 -18.55 46.97 21.96
CA LYS A 751 -17.70 47.13 23.11
C LYS A 751 -17.65 45.84 23.92
N ILE A 752 -16.47 45.45 24.38
CA ILE A 752 -16.24 44.20 25.12
C ILE A 752 -15.62 44.51 26.46
N TYR A 753 -16.20 43.97 27.52
CA TYR A 753 -15.69 44.06 28.89
C TYR A 753 -15.25 42.67 29.34
N ILE A 754 -14.03 42.57 29.84
CA ILE A 754 -13.43 41.33 30.27
C ILE A 754 -13.13 41.36 31.74
N SER A 755 -13.85 40.55 32.52
CA SER A 755 -13.61 40.36 33.96
C SER A 755 -12.74 39.12 34.14
N THR A 756 -11.53 39.32 34.65
CA THR A 756 -10.56 38.23 34.78
C THR A 756 -9.48 38.55 35.82
N SER A 757 -8.97 37.49 36.49
CA SER A 757 -7.75 37.58 37.29
C SER A 757 -6.46 37.70 36.49
N HIS A 758 -6.51 37.37 35.20
CA HIS A 758 -5.37 37.42 34.23
C HIS A 758 -5.34 38.78 33.48
N VAL A 759 -5.49 39.87 34.22
CA VAL A 759 -5.65 41.23 33.66
C VAL A 759 -4.52 41.59 32.69
N ASP A 760 -3.27 41.31 33.04
CA ASP A 760 -2.11 41.66 32.22
C ASP A 760 -2.11 40.90 30.88
N THR A 761 -2.48 39.60 30.90
CA THR A 761 -2.61 38.77 29.70
C THR A 761 -3.66 39.34 28.75
N PHE A 762 -4.84 39.66 29.26
CA PHE A 762 -5.92 40.18 28.41
C PHE A 762 -5.70 41.61 27.96
N LYS A 763 -4.93 42.43 28.69
CA LYS A 763 -4.51 43.74 28.20
C LYS A 763 -3.60 43.65 26.98
N LEU A 764 -2.75 42.63 26.88
CA LEU A 764 -1.94 42.36 25.67
C LEU A 764 -2.80 41.97 24.47
N SER A 765 -4.00 41.44 24.72
CA SER A 765 -4.90 40.93 23.67
C SER A 765 -5.85 41.97 23.07
N VAL A 766 -5.85 43.22 23.53
CA VAL A 766 -6.83 44.23 23.10
C VAL A 766 -6.91 44.35 21.59
N GLU A 767 -5.80 44.45 20.92
CA GLU A 767 -5.75 44.57 19.46
C GLU A 767 -6.21 43.26 18.76
N PHE A 768 -5.92 42.09 19.34
CA PHE A 768 -6.40 40.82 18.86
C PHE A 768 -7.93 40.74 18.95
N MET A 769 -8.53 41.17 20.07
CA MET A 769 -9.97 41.21 20.25
C MET A 769 -10.63 42.19 19.26
N GLN A 770 -10.03 43.37 19.03
CA GLN A 770 -10.51 44.34 18.06
C GLN A 770 -10.53 43.77 16.63
N LYS A 771 -9.48 43.08 16.26
CA LYS A 771 -9.33 42.50 14.90
C LYS A 771 -10.13 41.22 14.73
N LEU A 772 -10.02 40.29 15.68
CA LEU A 772 -10.48 38.90 15.53
C LEU A 772 -11.86 38.66 16.14
N ALA A 773 -12.22 39.37 17.21
CA ALA A 773 -13.52 39.23 17.88
C ALA A 773 -14.52 40.32 17.49
N GLY A 774 -14.12 41.33 16.70
CA GLY A 774 -14.96 42.45 16.26
C GLY A 774 -15.27 43.43 17.40
N ALA A 775 -14.31 43.63 18.30
CA ALA A 775 -14.45 44.66 19.32
C ALA A 775 -14.27 46.08 18.74
N SER A 776 -15.07 47.03 19.19
CA SER A 776 -14.83 48.46 18.96
C SER A 776 -13.88 49.03 20.03
N GLU A 777 -14.03 48.58 21.25
CA GLU A 777 -13.25 48.93 22.43
C GLU A 777 -13.21 47.71 23.35
N VAL A 778 -12.16 47.56 24.13
CA VAL A 778 -12.00 46.45 25.09
C VAL A 778 -11.57 47.06 26.44
N GLU A 779 -12.34 46.82 27.50
CA GLU A 779 -11.97 47.10 28.87
C GLU A 779 -11.68 45.81 29.62
N VAL A 780 -10.55 45.78 30.33
CA VAL A 780 -10.10 44.60 31.08
C VAL A 780 -9.82 44.97 32.50
N GLU A 781 -10.61 44.40 33.42
CA GLU A 781 -10.44 44.63 34.86
C GLU A 781 -11.00 43.41 35.65
N ASP A 782 -10.49 43.15 36.83
CA ASP A 782 -11.02 42.10 37.67
C ASP A 782 -12.33 42.56 38.37
N GLY A 783 -13.35 41.66 38.37
CA GLY A 783 -14.62 41.93 39.05
C GLY A 783 -15.58 42.82 38.27
N ILE A 784 -15.33 43.19 37.00
CA ILE A 784 -16.31 43.91 36.17
C ILE A 784 -17.59 43.08 36.00
N GLU A 785 -18.73 43.72 36.21
CA GLU A 785 -20.05 43.19 35.86
C GLU A 785 -20.85 44.29 35.13
N ILE A 786 -21.50 43.92 34.02
CA ILE A 786 -22.26 44.87 33.18
C ILE A 786 -23.72 44.41 33.11
N ASP A 787 -24.59 45.19 33.67
CA ASP A 787 -26.03 44.96 33.59
C ASP A 787 -26.57 45.11 32.16
N GLY A 788 -27.45 44.20 31.76
CA GLY A 788 -28.03 44.19 30.40
C GLY A 788 -27.06 43.76 29.31
N ALA A 789 -25.94 43.14 29.64
CA ALA A 789 -25.00 42.59 28.71
C ALA A 789 -25.15 41.07 28.55
N VAL A 790 -24.82 40.56 27.37
CA VAL A 790 -24.61 39.13 27.15
C VAL A 790 -23.34 38.71 27.86
N CYS A 791 -23.44 37.78 28.80
CA CYS A 791 -22.30 37.20 29.51
C CYS A 791 -21.85 35.92 28.83
N ILE A 792 -20.55 35.82 28.54
CA ILE A 792 -19.85 34.64 27.98
C ILE A 792 -18.83 34.23 29.05
N VAL A 793 -18.84 32.97 29.44
CA VAL A 793 -17.93 32.43 30.45
C VAL A 793 -16.93 31.50 29.77
N THR A 794 -15.63 31.72 29.99
CA THR A 794 -14.52 30.84 29.65
C THR A 794 -13.82 30.44 30.95
N ASP A 795 -12.86 29.53 30.87
CA ASP A 795 -12.10 29.11 32.05
C ASP A 795 -11.27 30.26 32.67
N ALA A 796 -10.84 31.23 31.83
CA ALA A 796 -9.97 32.34 32.26
C ALA A 796 -10.69 33.66 32.46
N ALA A 797 -11.93 33.85 31.96
CA ALA A 797 -12.59 35.14 31.97
C ALA A 797 -14.12 35.07 31.88
N LYS A 798 -14.79 36.08 32.42
CA LYS A 798 -16.19 36.42 32.09
C LYS A 798 -16.16 37.60 31.11
N ILE A 799 -16.84 37.46 30.00
CA ILE A 799 -16.84 38.46 28.92
C ILE A 799 -18.25 39.00 28.77
N TYR A 800 -18.41 40.32 28.90
CA TYR A 800 -19.68 41.00 28.78
C TYR A 800 -19.71 41.82 27.50
N ILE A 801 -20.78 41.67 26.72
CA ILE A 801 -21.04 42.45 25.52
C ILE A 801 -22.41 43.10 25.64
N PRO A 802 -22.52 44.45 25.67
CA PRO A 802 -23.80 45.13 25.74
C PRO A 802 -24.76 44.68 24.64
N MET A 803 -26.02 44.38 25.01
CA MET A 803 -27.01 43.82 24.09
C MET A 803 -27.30 44.78 22.93
N GLY A 804 -27.33 46.07 23.17
CA GLY A 804 -27.53 47.11 22.15
C GLY A 804 -26.45 47.17 21.09
N ASP A 805 -25.23 46.74 21.43
CA ASP A 805 -24.13 46.63 20.46
C ASP A 805 -24.19 45.36 19.59
N LEU A 806 -24.87 44.32 20.07
CA LEU A 806 -24.99 43.04 19.35
C LEU A 806 -26.18 43.01 18.42
N VAL A 807 -27.33 43.53 18.83
CA VAL A 807 -28.59 43.49 18.11
C VAL A 807 -29.00 44.88 17.67
N ASP A 808 -29.25 45.07 16.41
CA ASP A 808 -30.05 46.19 15.92
C ASP A 808 -31.52 45.79 16.07
N PHE A 809 -32.09 46.14 17.23
CA PHE A 809 -33.46 45.79 17.56
C PHE A 809 -34.48 46.28 16.54
N GLU A 810 -34.23 47.39 15.86
CA GLU A 810 -35.10 47.87 14.80
C GLU A 810 -34.97 47.07 13.51
N ALA A 811 -33.74 46.78 13.11
CA ALA A 811 -33.47 45.95 11.90
C ALA A 811 -33.96 44.52 12.11
N GLU A 812 -33.70 43.91 13.29
CA GLU A 812 -34.13 42.56 13.61
C GLU A 812 -35.62 42.45 13.76
N ARG A 813 -36.27 43.45 14.38
CA ARG A 813 -37.74 43.57 14.44
C ARG A 813 -38.35 43.69 13.03
N ALA A 814 -37.71 44.45 12.14
CA ALA A 814 -38.14 44.56 10.74
C ALA A 814 -37.96 43.24 9.99
N ARG A 815 -36.85 42.54 10.21
CA ARG A 815 -36.57 41.21 9.65
C ARG A 815 -37.59 40.18 10.10
N LEU A 816 -37.80 40.06 11.40
CA LEU A 816 -38.75 39.11 11.98
C LEU A 816 -40.20 39.43 11.56
N ASN A 817 -40.59 40.69 11.46
CA ASN A 817 -41.89 41.07 10.92
C ASN A 817 -42.05 40.69 9.45
N LYS A 818 -41.02 40.83 8.63
CA LYS A 818 -41.02 40.42 7.25
C LYS A 818 -41.12 38.89 7.11
N GLU A 819 -40.39 38.14 7.93
CA GLU A 819 -40.48 36.67 7.97
C GLU A 819 -41.84 36.20 8.48
N LEU A 820 -42.40 36.86 9.50
CA LEU A 820 -43.74 36.59 10.02
C LEU A 820 -44.78 36.81 8.94
N ALA A 821 -44.74 37.94 8.25
CA ALA A 821 -45.65 38.23 7.15
C ALA A 821 -45.56 37.23 6.02
N SER A 822 -44.33 36.78 5.69
CA SER A 822 -44.12 35.75 4.67
C SER A 822 -44.67 34.40 5.10
N ALA A 823 -44.42 33.98 6.35
CA ALA A 823 -44.94 32.72 6.91
C ALA A 823 -46.47 32.72 6.98
N GLN A 824 -47.06 33.83 7.38
CA GLN A 824 -48.50 34.00 7.44
C GLN A 824 -49.12 33.90 6.06
N LYS A 825 -48.56 34.57 5.06
CA LYS A 825 -49.03 34.49 3.66
C LYS A 825 -48.94 33.07 3.09
N GLN A 826 -47.91 32.32 3.45
CA GLN A 826 -47.78 30.92 3.03
C GLN A 826 -48.83 30.05 3.72
N LEU A 827 -49.06 30.26 5.03
CA LEU A 827 -50.06 29.55 5.78
C LEU A 827 -51.49 29.82 5.26
N ASP A 828 -51.79 31.07 4.95
CA ASP A 828 -53.07 31.47 4.35
C ASP A 828 -53.31 30.80 3.01
N GLY A 829 -52.26 30.72 2.18
CA GLY A 829 -52.30 30.01 0.91
C GLY A 829 -52.54 28.50 1.04
N ILE A 830 -51.95 27.86 2.05
CA ILE A 830 -52.17 26.43 2.35
C ILE A 830 -53.57 26.25 2.94
N ASN A 831 -54.01 27.07 3.88
CA ASN A 831 -55.32 27.00 4.47
C ASN A 831 -56.43 27.19 3.43
N ALA A 832 -56.25 28.11 2.49
CA ALA A 832 -57.19 28.31 1.38
C ALA A 832 -57.32 27.04 0.50
N LYS A 833 -56.21 26.31 0.29
CA LYS A 833 -56.24 25.00 -0.41
C LYS A 833 -56.95 23.92 0.42
N LEU A 834 -56.67 23.84 1.71
CA LEU A 834 -57.27 22.87 2.61
C LEU A 834 -58.78 23.15 2.91
N SER A 835 -59.23 24.39 2.74
CA SER A 835 -60.65 24.79 2.84
C SER A 835 -61.41 24.59 1.55
N ASN A 836 -60.76 24.23 0.44
CA ASN A 836 -61.41 23.96 -0.81
C ASN A 836 -61.87 22.46 -0.86
N GLU A 837 -63.16 22.23 -0.68
CA GLU A 837 -63.75 20.87 -0.67
C GLU A 837 -63.38 20.06 -1.93
N ASN A 838 -63.31 20.73 -3.09
CA ASN A 838 -62.93 20.05 -4.32
C ASN A 838 -61.48 19.60 -4.33
N PHE A 839 -60.57 20.32 -3.64
CA PHE A 839 -59.19 19.88 -3.49
C PHE A 839 -59.05 18.70 -2.52
N VAL A 840 -59.67 18.85 -1.33
CA VAL A 840 -59.56 17.82 -0.28
C VAL A 840 -60.23 16.50 -0.66
N SER A 841 -61.30 16.53 -1.47
CA SER A 841 -62.02 15.34 -1.92
C SER A 841 -61.44 14.66 -3.15
N LYS A 842 -60.67 15.38 -3.98
CA LYS A 842 -60.13 14.81 -5.26
C LYS A 842 -58.62 14.61 -5.24
N ALA A 843 -57.86 15.25 -4.38
CA ALA A 843 -56.39 15.05 -4.29
C ALA A 843 -56.08 13.74 -3.56
N PRO A 844 -54.96 13.07 -3.91
CA PRO A 844 -54.48 11.92 -3.15
C PRO A 844 -54.29 12.23 -1.68
N ALA A 845 -54.64 11.34 -0.78
CA ALA A 845 -54.55 11.52 0.68
C ALA A 845 -53.16 11.99 1.14
N GLN A 846 -52.10 11.44 0.54
CA GLN A 846 -50.72 11.84 0.81
C GLN A 846 -50.44 13.34 0.53
N VAL A 847 -51.08 13.91 -0.50
CA VAL A 847 -50.92 15.33 -0.85
C VAL A 847 -51.67 16.22 0.15
N VAL A 848 -52.86 15.81 0.58
CA VAL A 848 -53.63 16.52 1.58
C VAL A 848 -52.92 16.53 2.95
N ASP A 849 -52.40 15.35 3.36
CA ASP A 849 -51.66 15.20 4.59
C ASP A 849 -50.35 15.99 4.58
N ALA A 850 -49.63 16.02 3.43
CA ALA A 850 -48.44 16.87 3.28
C ALA A 850 -48.75 18.38 3.45
N GLN A 851 -49.92 18.85 2.96
CA GLN A 851 -50.37 20.23 3.14
C GLN A 851 -50.74 20.53 4.62
N ARG A 852 -51.37 19.57 5.29
CA ARG A 852 -51.68 19.67 6.75
C ARG A 852 -50.42 19.77 7.58
N GLU A 853 -49.42 18.93 7.31
CA GLU A 853 -48.15 18.94 7.98
C GLU A 853 -47.35 20.24 7.72
N ALA A 854 -47.38 20.75 6.47
CA ALA A 854 -46.79 22.03 6.13
C ALA A 854 -47.49 23.21 6.89
N ALA A 855 -48.84 23.17 7.03
CA ALA A 855 -49.57 24.14 7.80
C ALA A 855 -49.21 24.10 9.31
N ARG A 856 -49.03 22.87 9.86
CA ARG A 856 -48.60 22.68 11.25
C ARG A 856 -47.22 23.30 11.48
N LYS A 857 -46.24 23.00 10.64
CA LYS A 857 -44.87 23.55 10.71
C LYS A 857 -44.82 25.07 10.57
N LEU A 858 -45.66 25.63 9.70
CA LEU A 858 -45.77 27.08 9.57
C LEU A 858 -46.41 27.75 10.82
N ASN A 859 -47.41 27.13 11.44
CA ASN A 859 -47.98 27.59 12.69
C ASN A 859 -46.96 27.60 13.85
N GLU A 860 -46.15 26.52 13.96
CA GLU A 860 -45.06 26.46 14.91
C GLU A 860 -44.01 27.54 14.67
N LYS A 861 -43.64 27.77 13.39
CA LYS A 861 -42.71 28.85 13.01
C LYS A 861 -43.29 30.23 13.35
N ILE A 862 -44.54 30.49 13.06
CA ILE A 862 -45.23 31.75 13.41
C ILE A 862 -45.25 31.97 14.90
N ALA A 863 -45.52 30.96 15.70
CA ALA A 863 -45.46 31.03 17.16
C ALA A 863 -44.07 31.38 17.68
N MET A 864 -43.01 30.76 17.13
CA MET A 864 -41.61 31.08 17.44
C MET A 864 -41.22 32.52 17.05
N LEU A 865 -41.68 32.99 15.91
CA LEU A 865 -41.40 34.36 15.46
C LEU A 865 -42.11 35.41 16.33
N ASN A 866 -43.36 35.15 16.77
CA ASN A 866 -44.08 36.02 17.71
C ASN A 866 -43.44 36.03 19.10
N ASP A 867 -42.97 34.89 19.59
CA ASP A 867 -42.22 34.80 20.86
C ASP A 867 -40.94 35.64 20.79
N SER A 868 -40.20 35.51 19.67
CA SER A 868 -38.97 36.29 19.40
C SER A 868 -39.25 37.79 19.34
N LEU A 869 -40.33 38.20 18.67
CA LEU A 869 -40.76 39.60 18.60
C LEU A 869 -41.18 40.15 19.98
N SER A 870 -41.84 39.34 20.79
CA SER A 870 -42.21 39.72 22.16
C SER A 870 -41.01 39.93 23.08
N LYS A 871 -39.98 39.08 22.94
CA LYS A 871 -38.70 39.22 23.65
C LYS A 871 -37.96 40.48 23.26
N ILE A 872 -37.93 40.82 21.99
CA ILE A 872 -37.33 42.09 21.49
C ILE A 872 -38.12 43.32 21.93
N ALA A 873 -39.43 43.23 22.13
CA ALA A 873 -40.25 44.36 22.60
C ALA A 873 -40.07 44.61 24.11
N ASN A 874 -39.61 43.65 24.86
CA ASN A 874 -39.38 43.74 26.32
C ASN A 874 -37.91 43.96 26.70
N ALA A 875 -36.98 43.92 25.69
CA ALA A 875 -35.55 44.21 25.85
C ALA A 875 -35.25 45.64 25.41
#